data_2c06588ada7a3425094a7d135a0c03ca
#
_entry.id   2c06588ada7a3425094a7d135a0c03ca
#
_cell.length_a   1.000
_cell.length_b   1.000
_cell.length_c   1.000
_cell.angle_alpha   90.00
_cell.angle_beta   90.00
_cell.angle_gamma   90.00
#
_symmetry.space_group_name_H-M   'P 1'
#
loop_
_entity.id
_entity.type
_entity.pdbx_description
1 polymer ?
#
loop_
_entity_poly.entity_id
_entity_poly.type
_entity_poly.pdbx_seq_one_letter_code
_entity_poly.pdbx_strand_id
1 'polypeptide(L)'
;MKHLIAIVAFVFVRGLLPQSVGASDLPDDKFFRSFVKTHCVDCHGPEKQKGDVRFDKLSDNPAADSDLWLSVLEQLEAGEMPPKKKPQPSDKEVLQVLEWIDVNVSSARDAFQAKMQHPENGNLVPHDKLFDPKVAAQAPTIAASPARVWRTLPQSYEQKQETWLNARGVGVARLVGQSGKFGYLPAPFGLHTKNELKNYSFDYTLAGAQTEGLANNARALLKLVIKANPGPRKQGPIRKVARAKEPPTPAEVDQIIVDQYRYWLGCAPEGPQLEQRRKKILGNIKKFGNRDGLIMGLVPIMISPEVFFHSEYGNVGVSSEPAFLSQDELIDAVDRALRDRRSRTDERPSQWQIGYGKPTVRDFLLVAAENGKLKSREDLAAALDKAVSHKDVPKLSQSPTVKRFLDEYFNYTQYFDVFKCVADLEREKKAGRLAGAFIERFNNGYPEIVVSRTRGVIGHILHQDRQVLAHLLTVKTDYRGDSKSTMEARFNGYKARLEKGIAYLEQRVADATEKGDEKQKTNLARNLAKQKNDLAKLLKKHPDWMAPERMGVLTQRSWLVSFSSNVENDPIHRGKWIRERLLGGRVPDVPITVDAQIPENDKKTLRERMERTRGAECWKCHRLMDPLGLPFEQYDHFGSLRKTEKERPVVVSGAIINSGVPGLDGPVSGPDELIKKLAESEHVQQVFVRYAFRFWMGRNETLEDARTLQDAYKAYKESDGSMSALLKSLLTSDAFLYRTGANPKGVASHED
;
A
#
# COMPACT_ATOMS: atom_id res chain seq x y z
N MET A 1 30.03 1.59 -14.74
CA MET A 1 29.08 2.35 -15.57
C MET A 1 29.03 1.93 -17.03
N LYS A 2 30.15 1.56 -17.69
CA LYS A 2 30.14 1.07 -19.09
C LYS A 2 29.58 -0.36 -19.25
N HIS A 3 29.74 -1.21 -18.26
CA HIS A 3 29.30 -2.63 -18.32
C HIS A 3 27.80 -2.83 -18.14
N LEU A 4 27.10 -1.92 -17.45
CA LEU A 4 25.64 -2.04 -17.23
C LEU A 4 24.80 -1.78 -18.50
N ILE A 5 25.35 -1.04 -19.46
CA ILE A 5 24.64 -0.60 -20.67
C ILE A 5 24.46 -1.75 -21.68
N ALA A 6 25.39 -2.69 -21.70
CA ALA A 6 25.36 -3.81 -22.64
C ALA A 6 24.38 -4.93 -22.24
N ILE A 7 24.16 -5.10 -20.94
CA ILE A 7 23.44 -6.23 -20.37
C ILE A 7 21.93 -6.11 -20.54
N VAL A 8 21.39 -4.89 -20.46
CA VAL A 8 19.95 -4.65 -20.54
C VAL A 8 19.39 -4.77 -21.98
N ALA A 9 20.22 -4.66 -22.99
CA ALA A 9 19.79 -4.81 -24.40
C ALA A 9 19.41 -6.25 -24.77
N PHE A 10 19.78 -7.24 -23.95
CA PHE A 10 19.73 -8.65 -24.35
C PHE A 10 18.40 -9.36 -24.06
N VAL A 11 17.72 -9.04 -22.97
CA VAL A 11 16.38 -9.61 -22.65
C VAL A 11 15.35 -9.28 -23.74
N PHE A 12 15.66 -8.27 -24.59
CA PHE A 12 14.78 -7.79 -25.68
C PHE A 12 15.01 -8.43 -27.04
N VAL A 13 16.12 -9.12 -27.26
CA VAL A 13 16.53 -9.48 -28.64
C VAL A 13 15.67 -10.58 -29.26
N ARG A 14 14.98 -11.38 -28.46
CA ARG A 14 14.24 -12.52 -29.03
C ARG A 14 12.79 -12.26 -29.48
N GLY A 15 12.19 -11.17 -29.03
CA GLY A 15 10.88 -10.73 -29.56
C GLY A 15 10.96 -10.00 -30.92
N LEU A 16 12.18 -9.64 -31.38
CA LEU A 16 12.40 -8.77 -32.54
C LEU A 16 13.36 -9.34 -33.62
N LEU A 17 13.86 -10.56 -33.46
CA LEU A 17 14.65 -11.18 -34.54
C LEU A 17 13.68 -11.61 -35.63
N PRO A 18 13.85 -11.11 -36.88
CA PRO A 18 13.25 -11.75 -38.03
C PRO A 18 13.76 -13.19 -38.06
N GLN A 19 12.93 -14.14 -38.47
CA GLN A 19 13.19 -15.59 -38.52
C GLN A 19 14.36 -16.02 -39.42
N SER A 20 15.48 -15.33 -39.39
CA SER A 20 16.64 -15.62 -40.23
C SER A 20 17.99 -15.29 -39.59
N VAL A 21 18.17 -15.41 -38.28
CA VAL A 21 19.53 -15.62 -37.76
C VAL A 21 19.81 -17.10 -37.84
N GLY A 22 20.73 -17.45 -38.72
CA GLY A 22 21.10 -18.85 -38.94
C GLY A 22 21.57 -19.50 -37.65
N ALA A 23 21.27 -20.78 -37.46
CA ALA A 23 21.66 -21.58 -36.29
C ALA A 23 23.19 -21.64 -36.04
N SER A 24 23.99 -20.91 -36.82
CA SER A 24 25.46 -20.88 -36.73
C SER A 24 26.05 -19.77 -35.84
N ASP A 25 25.22 -18.80 -35.35
CA ASP A 25 25.71 -17.65 -34.59
C ASP A 25 25.41 -17.69 -33.08
N LEU A 26 24.72 -18.73 -32.61
CA LEU A 26 24.46 -18.93 -31.18
C LEU A 26 25.75 -19.39 -30.46
N PRO A 27 26.02 -18.84 -29.25
CA PRO A 27 27.18 -19.31 -28.46
C PRO A 27 27.06 -20.81 -28.19
N ASP A 28 28.14 -21.54 -28.52
CA ASP A 28 28.19 -22.97 -28.28
C ASP A 28 28.61 -23.29 -26.85
N ASP A 29 28.42 -24.53 -26.44
CA ASP A 29 28.80 -25.05 -25.12
C ASP A 29 30.30 -24.88 -24.88
N LYS A 30 31.15 -24.90 -25.91
CA LYS A 30 32.57 -24.74 -25.83
C LYS A 30 32.95 -23.31 -25.45
N PHE A 31 32.30 -22.30 -26.03
CA PHE A 31 32.47 -20.91 -25.64
C PHE A 31 32.12 -20.73 -24.16
N PHE A 32 30.95 -21.24 -23.79
CA PHE A 32 30.43 -21.10 -22.42
C PHE A 32 31.35 -21.74 -21.38
N ARG A 33 31.80 -22.99 -21.60
CA ARG A 33 32.76 -23.67 -20.71
C ARG A 33 34.11 -22.94 -20.63
N SER A 34 34.57 -22.32 -21.72
CA SER A 34 35.75 -21.49 -21.74
C SER A 34 35.59 -20.23 -20.89
N PHE A 35 34.45 -19.56 -21.00
CA PHE A 35 34.13 -18.38 -20.19
C PHE A 35 34.13 -18.69 -18.69
N VAL A 36 33.40 -19.73 -18.28
CA VAL A 36 33.35 -20.19 -16.89
C VAL A 36 34.72 -20.55 -16.36
N LYS A 37 35.54 -21.26 -17.15
CA LYS A 37 36.91 -21.61 -16.78
C LYS A 37 37.78 -20.37 -16.57
N THR A 38 37.64 -19.37 -17.42
CA THR A 38 38.45 -18.16 -17.38
C THR A 38 38.07 -17.20 -16.26
N HIS A 39 36.79 -17.04 -16.00
CA HIS A 39 36.26 -15.95 -15.12
C HIS A 39 35.71 -16.43 -13.78
N CYS A 40 35.34 -17.72 -13.62
CA CYS A 40 34.59 -18.20 -12.46
C CYS A 40 35.40 -19.22 -11.62
N VAL A 41 36.04 -20.20 -12.25
CA VAL A 41 36.64 -21.40 -11.59
C VAL A 41 37.72 -21.06 -10.59
N ASP A 42 38.51 -20.00 -10.79
CA ASP A 42 39.56 -19.57 -9.84
C ASP A 42 39.05 -19.31 -8.41
N CYS A 43 37.77 -18.94 -8.29
CA CYS A 43 37.13 -18.67 -7.01
C CYS A 43 36.05 -19.68 -6.64
N HIS A 44 35.47 -20.36 -7.64
CA HIS A 44 34.36 -21.29 -7.53
C HIS A 44 34.70 -22.66 -8.15
N GLY A 45 35.83 -23.21 -7.76
CA GLY A 45 36.40 -24.45 -8.27
C GLY A 45 36.86 -25.39 -7.15
N PRO A 46 37.67 -26.42 -7.49
CA PRO A 46 38.08 -27.45 -6.54
C PRO A 46 38.94 -26.93 -5.38
N GLU A 47 39.80 -25.91 -5.64
CA GLU A 47 40.69 -25.36 -4.63
C GLU A 47 40.04 -24.26 -3.77
N LYS A 48 39.09 -23.56 -4.31
CA LYS A 48 38.35 -22.47 -3.64
C LYS A 48 36.87 -22.56 -3.98
N GLN A 49 36.04 -22.70 -2.95
CA GLN A 49 34.61 -22.79 -3.09
C GLN A 49 33.94 -21.59 -2.38
N LYS A 50 34.08 -20.41 -2.96
CA LYS A 50 33.44 -19.21 -2.40
C LYS A 50 31.92 -19.26 -2.58
N GLY A 51 31.17 -18.96 -1.50
CA GLY A 51 29.72 -18.95 -1.53
C GLY A 51 29.12 -20.32 -1.82
N ASP A 52 29.83 -21.40 -1.51
CA ASP A 52 29.44 -22.81 -1.74
C ASP A 52 29.10 -23.16 -3.20
N VAL A 53 29.61 -22.36 -4.16
CA VAL A 53 29.40 -22.53 -5.60
C VAL A 53 30.60 -23.26 -6.23
N ARG A 54 30.29 -24.23 -7.11
CA ARG A 54 31.28 -25.07 -7.83
C ARG A 54 30.95 -25.14 -9.31
N PHE A 55 31.76 -24.51 -10.16
CA PHE A 55 31.60 -24.57 -11.63
C PHE A 55 32.35 -25.69 -12.32
N ASP A 56 33.19 -26.38 -11.60
CA ASP A 56 33.94 -27.57 -12.11
C ASP A 56 33.10 -28.86 -12.02
N LYS A 57 31.93 -28.84 -11.43
CA LYS A 57 30.99 -29.96 -11.28
C LYS A 57 29.66 -29.73 -11.98
N LEU A 58 29.65 -28.97 -13.07
CA LEU A 58 28.42 -28.71 -13.83
C LEU A 58 27.90 -29.98 -14.45
N SER A 59 26.56 -30.12 -14.45
CA SER A 59 25.84 -31.17 -15.16
C SER A 59 26.01 -31.02 -16.67
N ASP A 60 25.97 -32.13 -17.40
CA ASP A 60 25.90 -32.12 -18.87
C ASP A 60 24.50 -31.66 -19.36
N ASN A 61 23.50 -31.68 -18.47
CA ASN A 61 22.20 -31.08 -18.71
C ASN A 61 22.13 -29.72 -17.98
N PRO A 62 22.20 -28.58 -18.69
CA PRO A 62 22.15 -27.27 -18.06
C PRO A 62 20.89 -27.01 -17.21
N ALA A 63 19.75 -27.60 -17.58
CA ALA A 63 18.52 -27.44 -16.84
C ALA A 63 18.56 -28.06 -15.42
N ALA A 64 19.46 -29.01 -15.18
CA ALA A 64 19.66 -29.59 -13.86
C ALA A 64 20.32 -28.62 -12.85
N ASP A 65 21.03 -27.61 -13.35
CA ASP A 65 21.72 -26.59 -12.56
C ASP A 65 20.98 -25.23 -12.60
N SER A 66 19.65 -25.22 -12.79
CA SER A 66 18.84 -24.01 -13.00
C SER A 66 19.01 -22.95 -11.91
N ASP A 67 19.10 -23.34 -10.64
CA ASP A 67 19.27 -22.42 -9.51
C ASP A 67 20.66 -21.75 -9.54
N LEU A 68 21.68 -22.50 -9.97
CA LEU A 68 23.01 -21.96 -10.16
C LEU A 68 23.02 -20.92 -11.28
N TRP A 69 22.38 -21.21 -12.41
CA TRP A 69 22.27 -20.29 -13.54
C TRP A 69 21.47 -19.05 -13.23
N LEU A 70 20.41 -19.18 -12.41
CA LEU A 70 19.68 -18.05 -11.88
C LEU A 70 20.62 -17.12 -11.08
N SER A 71 21.44 -17.69 -10.19
CA SER A 71 22.42 -16.93 -9.42
C SER A 71 23.49 -16.28 -10.30
N VAL A 72 23.93 -16.96 -11.36
CA VAL A 72 24.88 -16.40 -12.34
C VAL A 72 24.28 -15.22 -13.09
N LEU A 73 23.03 -15.33 -13.57
CA LEU A 73 22.30 -14.23 -14.20
C LEU A 73 22.26 -13.01 -13.28
N GLU A 74 21.86 -13.19 -12.03
CA GLU A 74 21.75 -12.10 -11.06
C GLU A 74 23.08 -11.39 -10.81
N GLN A 75 24.17 -12.16 -10.66
CA GLN A 75 25.49 -11.63 -10.36
C GLN A 75 26.12 -10.92 -11.57
N LEU A 76 25.92 -11.44 -12.77
CA LEU A 76 26.36 -10.80 -14.01
C LEU A 76 25.55 -9.52 -14.30
N GLU A 77 24.24 -9.58 -14.15
CA GLU A 77 23.33 -8.43 -14.32
C GLU A 77 23.65 -7.31 -13.31
N ALA A 78 23.93 -7.66 -12.06
CA ALA A 78 24.32 -6.71 -11.03
C ALA A 78 25.76 -6.16 -11.25
N GLY A 79 26.55 -6.77 -12.11
CA GLY A 79 27.97 -6.44 -12.29
C GLY A 79 28.82 -6.70 -11.01
N GLU A 80 28.37 -7.64 -10.17
CA GLU A 80 29.06 -8.00 -8.93
C GLU A 80 30.10 -9.10 -9.13
N MET A 81 29.91 -9.90 -10.18
CA MET A 81 30.87 -10.97 -10.57
C MET A 81 31.31 -10.81 -12.02
N PRO A 82 32.63 -11.07 -12.29
CA PRO A 82 33.70 -11.23 -11.33
C PRO A 82 33.94 -9.98 -10.48
N PRO A 83 34.52 -10.11 -9.25
CA PRO A 83 34.79 -8.93 -8.42
C PRO A 83 35.68 -7.92 -9.13
N LYS A 84 35.44 -6.61 -8.97
CA LYS A 84 36.11 -5.50 -9.69
C LYS A 84 37.66 -5.52 -9.69
N LYS A 85 38.27 -6.25 -8.76
CA LYS A 85 39.74 -6.41 -8.67
C LYS A 85 40.27 -7.57 -9.52
N LYS A 86 39.40 -8.33 -10.17
CA LYS A 86 39.74 -9.46 -11.04
C LYS A 86 39.56 -9.08 -12.51
N PRO A 87 40.21 -9.79 -13.46
CA PRO A 87 39.97 -9.61 -14.88
C PRO A 87 38.47 -9.66 -15.18
N GLN A 88 38.02 -8.63 -15.85
CA GLN A 88 36.57 -8.50 -16.21
C GLN A 88 36.33 -9.07 -17.61
N PRO A 89 35.26 -9.81 -17.84
CA PRO A 89 34.85 -10.18 -19.19
C PRO A 89 34.48 -8.94 -19.99
N SER A 90 34.63 -9.01 -21.30
CA SER A 90 34.09 -7.96 -22.18
C SER A 90 32.56 -7.96 -22.21
N ASP A 91 31.97 -6.83 -22.52
CA ASP A 91 30.51 -6.71 -22.66
C ASP A 91 29.95 -7.75 -23.64
N LYS A 92 30.70 -8.04 -24.72
CA LYS A 92 30.34 -9.06 -25.69
C LYS A 92 30.29 -10.46 -25.10
N GLU A 93 31.32 -10.83 -24.31
CA GLU A 93 31.34 -12.14 -23.65
C GLU A 93 30.24 -12.31 -22.64
N VAL A 94 29.93 -11.25 -21.85
CA VAL A 94 28.81 -11.26 -20.92
C VAL A 94 27.51 -11.49 -21.68
N LEU A 95 27.24 -10.73 -22.75
CA LEU A 95 26.07 -10.88 -23.57
C LEU A 95 25.92 -12.30 -24.14
N GLN A 96 27.01 -12.88 -24.66
CA GLN A 96 26.99 -14.25 -25.18
C GLN A 96 26.68 -15.29 -24.09
N VAL A 97 27.16 -15.11 -22.86
CA VAL A 97 26.87 -16.01 -21.75
C VAL A 97 25.38 -15.90 -21.34
N LEU A 98 24.87 -14.67 -21.25
CA LEU A 98 23.46 -14.45 -20.97
C LEU A 98 22.55 -15.06 -22.04
N GLU A 99 22.93 -14.95 -23.31
CA GLU A 99 22.23 -15.57 -24.44
C GLU A 99 22.27 -17.11 -24.34
N TRP A 100 23.43 -17.66 -24.00
CA TRP A 100 23.56 -19.11 -23.81
C TRP A 100 22.64 -19.62 -22.71
N ILE A 101 22.59 -18.91 -21.54
CA ILE A 101 21.69 -19.26 -20.45
C ILE A 101 20.23 -19.13 -20.89
N ASP A 102 19.86 -18.07 -21.60
CA ASP A 102 18.51 -17.83 -22.11
C ASP A 102 18.02 -18.96 -23.02
N VAL A 103 18.89 -19.46 -23.88
CA VAL A 103 18.57 -20.54 -24.83
C VAL A 103 18.53 -21.92 -24.18
N ASN A 104 19.50 -22.20 -23.30
CA ASN A 104 19.71 -23.56 -22.78
C ASN A 104 19.06 -23.80 -21.42
N VAL A 105 18.71 -22.73 -20.69
CA VAL A 105 18.15 -22.79 -19.33
C VAL A 105 16.91 -21.89 -19.20
N SER A 106 15.88 -22.15 -20.01
CA SER A 106 14.65 -21.34 -20.00
C SER A 106 13.98 -21.27 -18.62
N SER A 107 14.12 -22.33 -17.81
CA SER A 107 13.62 -22.35 -16.43
C SER A 107 14.31 -21.32 -15.52
N ALA A 108 15.62 -21.08 -15.70
CA ALA A 108 16.34 -20.06 -14.93
C ALA A 108 15.90 -18.65 -15.34
N ARG A 109 15.68 -18.42 -16.63
CA ARG A 109 15.13 -17.14 -17.12
C ARG A 109 13.74 -16.87 -16.55
N ASP A 110 12.84 -17.86 -16.62
CA ASP A 110 11.48 -17.70 -16.12
C ASP A 110 11.47 -17.45 -14.59
N ALA A 111 12.35 -18.14 -13.85
CA ALA A 111 12.54 -17.92 -12.42
C ALA A 111 13.10 -16.51 -12.13
N PHE A 112 14.06 -16.02 -12.93
CA PHE A 112 14.60 -14.67 -12.80
C PHE A 112 13.54 -13.60 -13.06
N GLN A 113 12.73 -13.74 -14.11
CA GLN A 113 11.62 -12.83 -14.38
C GLN A 113 10.58 -12.85 -13.27
N ALA A 114 10.22 -14.03 -12.75
CA ALA A 114 9.32 -14.14 -11.61
C ALA A 114 9.90 -13.47 -10.36
N LYS A 115 11.21 -13.65 -10.10
CA LYS A 115 11.91 -12.99 -9.01
C LYS A 115 11.93 -11.47 -9.15
N MET A 116 12.16 -10.94 -10.35
CA MET A 116 12.09 -9.49 -10.61
C MET A 116 10.71 -8.92 -10.31
N GLN A 117 9.64 -9.66 -10.58
CA GLN A 117 8.28 -9.22 -10.28
C GLN A 117 7.92 -9.31 -8.80
N HIS A 118 8.74 -10.00 -7.99
CA HIS A 118 8.50 -10.15 -6.56
C HIS A 118 8.71 -8.82 -5.82
N PRO A 119 7.87 -8.49 -4.84
CA PRO A 119 7.93 -7.22 -4.11
C PRO A 119 9.30 -6.90 -3.48
N GLU A 120 10.02 -7.91 -3.02
CA GLU A 120 11.35 -7.75 -2.38
C GLU A 120 12.42 -7.25 -3.36
N ASN A 121 12.21 -7.39 -4.66
CA ASN A 121 13.12 -6.98 -5.72
C ASN A 121 12.73 -5.65 -6.38
N GLY A 122 12.01 -4.80 -5.67
CA GLY A 122 11.69 -3.46 -6.13
C GLY A 122 12.93 -2.64 -6.50
N ASN A 123 12.81 -1.82 -7.55
CA ASN A 123 13.89 -0.99 -8.09
C ASN A 123 15.08 -1.78 -8.72
N LEU A 124 14.91 -3.07 -8.98
CA LEU A 124 15.94 -3.86 -9.66
C LEU A 124 16.08 -3.42 -11.13
N VAL A 125 14.97 -3.16 -11.82
CA VAL A 125 14.98 -2.66 -13.19
C VAL A 125 15.51 -1.22 -13.22
N PRO A 126 16.57 -0.92 -14.00
CA PRO A 126 17.15 0.42 -14.07
C PRO A 126 16.11 1.47 -14.51
N HIS A 127 16.02 2.53 -13.74
CA HIS A 127 15.01 3.57 -13.96
C HIS A 127 15.16 4.27 -15.33
N ASP A 128 16.38 4.58 -15.72
CA ASP A 128 16.71 5.23 -17.00
C ASP A 128 16.24 4.42 -18.20
N LYS A 129 16.25 3.09 -18.10
CA LYS A 129 15.77 2.20 -19.16
C LYS A 129 14.24 2.20 -19.27
N LEU A 130 13.55 2.21 -18.14
CA LEU A 130 12.08 2.26 -18.15
C LEU A 130 11.53 3.53 -18.78
N PHE A 131 12.27 4.63 -18.70
CA PHE A 131 11.88 5.92 -19.26
C PHE A 131 12.66 6.31 -20.53
N ASP A 132 13.43 5.39 -21.14
CA ASP A 132 14.04 5.56 -22.44
C ASP A 132 12.98 5.31 -23.55
N PRO A 133 12.69 6.30 -24.42
CA PRO A 133 11.74 6.13 -25.52
C PRO A 133 12.11 4.98 -26.48
N LYS A 134 13.40 4.66 -26.61
CA LYS A 134 13.85 3.55 -27.46
C LYS A 134 13.43 2.20 -26.88
N VAL A 135 13.48 2.05 -25.56
CA VAL A 135 13.02 0.83 -24.86
C VAL A 135 11.50 0.70 -25.01
N ALA A 136 10.76 1.78 -24.81
CA ALA A 136 9.30 1.76 -25.00
C ALA A 136 8.90 1.42 -26.46
N ALA A 137 9.67 1.88 -27.46
CA ALA A 137 9.42 1.54 -28.85
C ALA A 137 9.66 0.06 -29.16
N GLN A 138 10.51 -0.60 -28.39
CA GLN A 138 10.83 -2.04 -28.51
C GLN A 138 9.93 -2.93 -27.64
N ALA A 139 9.12 -2.34 -26.75
CA ALA A 139 8.19 -3.11 -25.91
C ALA A 139 7.18 -3.90 -26.77
N PRO A 140 6.70 -5.07 -26.30
CA PRO A 140 5.69 -5.85 -27.00
C PRO A 140 4.48 -5.00 -27.39
N THR A 141 3.81 -5.35 -28.48
CA THR A 141 2.59 -4.67 -28.93
C THR A 141 1.55 -4.66 -27.80
N ILE A 142 1.43 -5.76 -27.06
CA ILE A 142 0.58 -5.92 -25.88
C ILE A 142 1.48 -6.34 -24.71
N ALA A 143 1.78 -5.41 -23.81
CA ALA A 143 2.53 -5.67 -22.58
C ALA A 143 1.56 -6.19 -21.49
N ALA A 144 1.18 -7.46 -21.57
CA ALA A 144 0.22 -8.08 -20.66
C ALA A 144 0.82 -8.39 -19.27
N SER A 145 -0.02 -8.47 -18.25
CA SER A 145 0.37 -9.05 -16.96
C SER A 145 0.15 -10.57 -16.94
N PRO A 146 0.89 -11.33 -16.11
CA PRO A 146 0.58 -12.75 -15.88
C PRO A 146 -0.85 -12.93 -15.35
N ALA A 147 -1.47 -14.06 -15.68
CA ALA A 147 -2.72 -14.51 -15.05
C ALA A 147 -2.51 -14.60 -13.53
N ARG A 148 -3.48 -14.14 -12.75
CA ARG A 148 -3.30 -14.01 -11.30
C ARG A 148 -4.59 -14.19 -10.52
N VAL A 149 -4.40 -14.42 -9.23
CA VAL A 149 -5.48 -14.50 -8.25
C VAL A 149 -5.20 -13.53 -7.12
N TRP A 150 -6.18 -12.69 -6.81
CA TRP A 150 -6.09 -11.75 -5.70
C TRP A 150 -6.83 -12.29 -4.49
N ARG A 151 -6.21 -12.22 -3.32
CA ARG A 151 -6.91 -12.47 -2.06
C ARG A 151 -7.54 -11.19 -1.53
N THR A 152 -8.75 -11.29 -1.00
CA THR A 152 -9.40 -10.19 -0.27
C THR A 152 -8.53 -9.71 0.88
N LEU A 153 -8.40 -8.40 1.04
CA LEU A 153 -7.65 -7.80 2.14
C LEU A 153 -8.35 -8.01 3.48
N PRO A 154 -7.61 -8.12 4.61
CA PRO A 154 -8.20 -8.27 5.95
C PRO A 154 -9.27 -7.21 6.24
N GLN A 155 -8.97 -5.95 5.99
CA GLN A 155 -9.88 -4.84 6.22
C GLN A 155 -11.16 -4.93 5.37
N SER A 156 -11.04 -5.37 4.12
CA SER A 156 -12.19 -5.56 3.23
C SER A 156 -13.08 -6.71 3.70
N TYR A 157 -12.49 -7.79 4.22
CA TYR A 157 -13.22 -8.89 4.83
C TYR A 157 -13.97 -8.45 6.10
N GLU A 158 -13.30 -7.73 6.98
CA GLU A 158 -13.90 -7.21 8.23
C GLU A 158 -15.04 -6.24 7.95
N GLN A 159 -14.85 -5.31 6.99
CA GLN A 159 -15.89 -4.39 6.56
C GLN A 159 -17.09 -5.11 5.92
N LYS A 160 -16.86 -6.19 5.18
CA LYS A 160 -17.92 -7.02 4.61
C LYS A 160 -18.76 -7.68 5.71
N GLN A 161 -18.13 -8.18 6.77
CA GLN A 161 -18.82 -8.71 7.96
C GLN A 161 -19.68 -7.63 8.64
N GLU A 162 -19.09 -6.45 8.87
CA GLU A 162 -19.80 -5.32 9.48
C GLU A 162 -21.05 -4.93 8.69
N THR A 163 -20.92 -4.77 7.37
CA THR A 163 -22.03 -4.45 6.49
C THR A 163 -23.10 -5.54 6.53
N TRP A 164 -22.71 -6.82 6.54
CA TRP A 164 -23.63 -7.95 6.63
C TRP A 164 -24.41 -7.99 7.94
N LEU A 165 -23.77 -7.69 9.06
CA LEU A 165 -24.39 -7.61 10.38
C LEU A 165 -25.35 -6.42 10.48
N ASN A 166 -24.92 -5.24 10.02
CA ASN A 166 -25.72 -4.01 10.04
C ASN A 166 -26.99 -4.15 9.21
N ALA A 167 -26.91 -4.75 8.02
CA ALA A 167 -28.07 -5.02 7.17
C ALA A 167 -29.10 -5.94 7.86
N ARG A 168 -28.66 -6.77 8.80
CA ARG A 168 -29.48 -7.70 9.60
C ARG A 168 -29.83 -7.19 10.99
N GLY A 169 -29.59 -5.89 11.24
CA GLY A 169 -29.97 -5.24 12.49
C GLY A 169 -29.11 -5.62 13.70
N VAL A 170 -27.91 -6.13 13.45
CA VAL A 170 -26.86 -6.34 14.45
C VAL A 170 -25.91 -5.14 14.35
N GLY A 171 -26.13 -4.12 15.16
CA GLY A 171 -25.27 -2.94 15.19
C GLY A 171 -23.89 -3.29 15.74
N VAL A 172 -22.84 -3.01 14.99
CA VAL A 172 -21.43 -3.26 15.38
C VAL A 172 -21.07 -2.47 16.63
N ALA A 173 -21.58 -1.25 16.80
CA ALA A 173 -21.41 -0.45 18.02
C ALA A 173 -21.91 -1.15 19.30
N ARG A 174 -22.79 -2.16 19.22
CA ARG A 174 -23.21 -3.00 20.35
C ARG A 174 -22.25 -4.17 20.64
N LEU A 175 -21.38 -4.50 19.69
CA LEU A 175 -20.36 -5.53 19.85
C LEU A 175 -19.09 -4.95 20.47
N VAL A 176 -18.86 -3.65 20.36
CA VAL A 176 -17.86 -2.89 21.14
C VAL A 176 -18.43 -2.70 22.54
N GLY A 177 -18.61 -3.83 23.26
CA GLY A 177 -19.08 -3.81 24.62
C GLY A 177 -18.11 -3.11 25.55
N GLN A 178 -18.61 -2.66 26.70
CA GLN A 178 -17.96 -1.91 27.78
C GLN A 178 -16.63 -2.47 28.33
N SER A 179 -16.00 -3.43 27.68
CA SER A 179 -14.75 -4.10 28.06
C SER A 179 -13.66 -4.10 26.98
N GLY A 180 -13.72 -3.20 25.99
CA GLY A 180 -12.65 -3.11 24.97
C GLY A 180 -12.55 -4.32 24.02
N LYS A 181 -13.57 -5.16 23.95
CA LYS A 181 -13.62 -6.28 23.01
C LYS A 181 -14.17 -5.78 21.68
N PHE A 182 -13.39 -6.02 20.62
CA PHE A 182 -13.66 -5.61 19.25
C PHE A 182 -15.05 -6.02 18.74
N GLY A 183 -15.72 -5.11 18.06
CA GLY A 183 -17.08 -5.31 17.54
C GLY A 183 -17.18 -6.13 16.27
N TYR A 184 -16.10 -6.66 15.75
CA TYR A 184 -16.04 -7.55 14.58
C TYR A 184 -15.09 -8.71 14.85
N LEU A 185 -15.21 -9.75 14.05
CA LEU A 185 -14.30 -10.88 14.12
C LEU A 185 -13.10 -10.58 13.21
N PRO A 186 -11.88 -10.52 13.76
CA PRO A 186 -10.70 -10.18 12.96
C PRO A 186 -10.51 -11.22 11.86
N ALA A 187 -9.94 -10.76 10.74
CA ALA A 187 -9.54 -11.66 9.68
C ALA A 187 -8.48 -12.64 10.23
N PRO A 188 -8.64 -13.96 10.02
CA PRO A 188 -7.65 -14.93 10.48
C PRO A 188 -6.40 -14.99 9.60
N PHE A 189 -6.26 -14.04 8.69
CA PHE A 189 -5.12 -13.90 7.77
C PHE A 189 -4.61 -12.45 7.79
N GLY A 190 -3.29 -12.31 7.71
CA GLY A 190 -2.61 -11.02 7.74
C GLY A 190 -2.18 -10.53 6.35
N LEU A 191 -1.58 -9.36 6.33
CA LEU A 191 -0.78 -8.86 5.21
C LEU A 191 0.70 -9.16 5.48
N HIS A 192 1.49 -9.33 4.44
CA HIS A 192 2.94 -9.41 4.61
C HIS A 192 3.48 -8.12 5.20
N THR A 193 4.26 -8.24 6.27
CA THR A 193 4.81 -7.09 6.99
C THR A 193 6.11 -6.56 6.40
N LYS A 194 6.84 -7.40 5.65
CA LYS A 194 8.13 -7.04 5.06
C LYS A 194 8.01 -5.99 3.94
N ASN A 195 6.88 -5.94 3.24
CA ASN A 195 6.66 -5.03 2.12
C ASN A 195 5.81 -3.85 2.54
N GLU A 196 6.24 -2.66 2.23
CA GLU A 196 5.51 -1.43 2.50
C GLU A 196 4.26 -1.30 1.62
N LEU A 197 4.34 -1.70 0.33
CA LEU A 197 3.16 -1.89 -0.50
C LEU A 197 2.59 -3.29 -0.27
N LYS A 198 1.31 -3.37 0.08
CA LYS A 198 0.62 -4.61 0.45
C LYS A 198 -0.22 -5.21 -0.68
N ASN A 199 -0.19 -4.61 -1.86
CA ASN A 199 -1.08 -4.96 -2.97
C ASN A 199 -0.43 -5.88 -4.01
N TYR A 200 0.35 -6.86 -3.55
CA TYR A 200 0.93 -7.88 -4.42
C TYR A 200 0.09 -9.17 -4.37
N SER A 201 -0.10 -9.82 -5.52
CA SER A 201 -0.93 -11.03 -5.61
C SER A 201 -0.19 -12.31 -5.23
N PHE A 202 1.14 -12.32 -5.30
CA PHE A 202 1.97 -13.53 -5.17
C PHE A 202 1.89 -14.22 -3.80
N ASP A 203 1.77 -13.47 -2.72
CA ASP A 203 2.04 -13.95 -1.37
C ASP A 203 0.79 -14.34 -0.59
N TYR A 204 -0.39 -14.31 -1.21
CA TYR A 204 -1.64 -14.41 -0.45
C TYR A 204 -2.33 -15.75 -0.65
N THR A 205 -1.86 -16.77 0.04
CA THR A 205 -2.54 -18.06 0.20
C THR A 205 -3.42 -18.09 1.44
N LEU A 206 -4.19 -19.15 1.62
CA LEU A 206 -4.92 -19.47 2.85
C LEU A 206 -4.48 -20.84 3.35
N ALA A 207 -3.82 -20.88 4.48
CA ALA A 207 -3.44 -22.10 5.16
C ALA A 207 -4.65 -22.76 5.88
N GLY A 208 -4.52 -24.01 6.26
CA GLY A 208 -5.59 -24.76 6.94
C GLY A 208 -6.09 -24.06 8.23
N ALA A 209 -5.20 -23.57 9.08
CA ALA A 209 -5.56 -22.85 10.30
C ALA A 209 -6.34 -21.54 10.01
N GLN A 210 -6.00 -20.85 8.93
CA GLN A 210 -6.72 -19.65 8.50
C GLN A 210 -8.11 -19.98 8.00
N THR A 211 -8.25 -21.09 7.26
CA THR A 211 -9.56 -21.59 6.77
C THR A 211 -10.46 -22.00 7.94
N GLU A 212 -9.90 -22.65 8.95
CA GLU A 212 -10.63 -22.96 10.18
C GLU A 212 -11.08 -21.69 10.92
N GLY A 213 -10.21 -20.68 11.02
CA GLY A 213 -10.54 -19.38 11.57
C GLY A 213 -11.71 -18.71 10.82
N LEU A 214 -11.72 -18.78 9.49
CA LEU A 214 -12.83 -18.30 8.66
C LEU A 214 -14.14 -19.03 8.95
N ALA A 215 -14.10 -20.38 9.09
CA ALA A 215 -15.28 -21.16 9.42
C ALA A 215 -15.81 -20.79 10.82
N ASN A 216 -14.93 -20.58 11.79
CA ASN A 216 -15.29 -20.14 13.14
C ASN A 216 -15.92 -18.74 13.11
N ASN A 217 -15.37 -17.80 12.35
CA ASN A 217 -15.97 -16.48 12.14
C ASN A 217 -17.36 -16.58 11.50
N ALA A 218 -17.53 -17.37 10.44
CA ALA A 218 -18.84 -17.58 9.80
C ALA A 218 -19.88 -18.15 10.76
N ARG A 219 -19.51 -19.14 11.59
CA ARG A 219 -20.40 -19.69 12.65
C ARG A 219 -20.77 -18.62 13.67
N ALA A 220 -19.81 -17.82 14.13
CA ALA A 220 -20.04 -16.76 15.09
C ALA A 220 -20.96 -15.66 14.55
N LEU A 221 -20.75 -15.23 13.30
CA LEU A 221 -21.62 -14.26 12.61
C LEU A 221 -23.07 -14.73 12.54
N LEU A 222 -23.30 -15.99 12.12
CA LEU A 222 -24.64 -16.58 12.07
C LEU A 222 -25.28 -16.64 13.46
N LYS A 223 -24.55 -17.07 14.48
CA LYS A 223 -25.03 -17.08 15.89
C LYS A 223 -25.40 -15.69 16.37
N LEU A 224 -24.62 -14.65 16.04
CA LEU A 224 -24.93 -13.26 16.37
C LEU A 224 -26.23 -12.80 15.71
N VAL A 225 -26.41 -13.05 14.42
CA VAL A 225 -27.64 -12.71 13.69
C VAL A 225 -28.85 -13.42 14.29
N ILE A 226 -28.74 -14.71 14.62
CA ILE A 226 -29.84 -15.50 15.19
C ILE A 226 -30.17 -15.01 16.60
N LYS A 227 -29.17 -14.68 17.42
CA LYS A 227 -29.34 -14.21 18.81
C LYS A 227 -29.93 -12.79 18.90
N ALA A 228 -29.57 -11.90 17.97
CA ALA A 228 -29.97 -10.51 18.01
C ALA A 228 -31.49 -10.37 17.90
N ASN A 229 -32.06 -9.40 18.62
CA ASN A 229 -33.48 -9.08 18.57
C ASN A 229 -33.70 -7.66 18.03
N PRO A 230 -33.52 -7.45 16.70
CA PRO A 230 -33.82 -6.19 16.07
C PRO A 230 -35.34 -6.01 16.06
N GLY A 231 -35.80 -4.76 15.94
CA GLY A 231 -37.24 -4.47 15.80
C GLY A 231 -37.90 -5.30 14.67
N PRO A 232 -39.26 -5.38 14.64
CA PRO A 232 -40.00 -6.30 13.79
C PRO A 232 -39.63 -6.24 12.30
N ARG A 233 -39.29 -5.06 11.79
CA ARG A 233 -38.92 -4.83 10.38
C ARG A 233 -37.58 -5.45 9.96
N LYS A 234 -36.74 -5.92 10.89
CA LYS A 234 -35.40 -6.46 10.64
C LYS A 234 -35.23 -7.93 11.04
N GLN A 235 -36.33 -8.68 11.18
CA GLN A 235 -36.27 -10.09 11.59
C GLN A 235 -35.52 -10.98 10.58
N GLY A 236 -35.68 -10.80 9.30
CA GLY A 236 -35.00 -11.52 8.23
C GLY A 236 -35.20 -13.03 8.20
N PRO A 237 -35.02 -13.68 7.02
CA PRO A 237 -35.36 -15.10 6.84
C PRO A 237 -34.49 -16.05 7.71
N ILE A 238 -33.21 -15.78 7.89
CA ILE A 238 -32.30 -16.60 8.72
C ILE A 238 -32.86 -16.75 10.15
N ARG A 239 -33.28 -15.63 10.77
CA ARG A 239 -33.83 -15.65 12.15
C ARG A 239 -35.16 -16.36 12.22
N LYS A 240 -36.02 -16.06 11.24
CA LYS A 240 -37.35 -16.67 11.16
C LYS A 240 -37.23 -18.20 11.16
N VAL A 241 -36.44 -18.75 10.26
CA VAL A 241 -36.21 -20.20 10.15
C VAL A 241 -35.48 -20.76 11.38
N ALA A 242 -34.39 -20.14 11.83
CA ALA A 242 -33.59 -20.66 12.94
C ALA A 242 -34.33 -20.70 14.29
N ARG A 243 -35.39 -19.89 14.46
CA ARG A 243 -36.19 -19.81 15.71
C ARG A 243 -37.55 -20.50 15.60
N ALA A 244 -37.93 -20.93 14.41
CA ALA A 244 -39.20 -21.66 14.20
C ALA A 244 -39.15 -23.01 14.94
N LYS A 245 -40.30 -23.45 15.44
CA LYS A 245 -40.47 -24.79 16.01
C LYS A 245 -40.60 -25.85 14.90
N GLU A 246 -41.31 -25.47 13.84
CA GLU A 246 -41.53 -26.34 12.68
C GLU A 246 -40.37 -26.25 11.68
N PRO A 247 -40.08 -27.33 10.95
CA PRO A 247 -39.12 -27.32 9.87
C PRO A 247 -39.50 -26.31 8.77
N PRO A 248 -38.51 -25.61 8.15
CA PRO A 248 -38.80 -24.67 7.07
C PRO A 248 -39.21 -25.39 5.78
N THR A 249 -39.97 -24.68 4.97
CA THR A 249 -40.27 -25.10 3.61
C THR A 249 -39.04 -25.02 2.70
N PRO A 250 -38.99 -25.79 1.62
CA PRO A 250 -37.94 -25.71 0.61
C PRO A 250 -37.76 -24.24 0.08
N ALA A 251 -38.86 -23.54 -0.16
CA ALA A 251 -38.83 -22.16 -0.66
C ALA A 251 -38.20 -21.16 0.34
N GLU A 252 -38.46 -21.32 1.65
CA GLU A 252 -37.81 -20.50 2.68
C GLU A 252 -36.29 -20.73 2.74
N VAL A 253 -35.85 -21.97 2.55
CA VAL A 253 -34.43 -22.34 2.48
C VAL A 253 -33.79 -21.77 1.21
N ASP A 254 -34.45 -21.88 0.07
CA ASP A 254 -33.97 -21.31 -1.21
C ASP A 254 -33.76 -19.81 -1.12
N GLN A 255 -34.71 -19.08 -0.54
CA GLN A 255 -34.56 -17.63 -0.33
C GLN A 255 -33.31 -17.31 0.50
N ILE A 256 -33.06 -18.05 1.59
CA ILE A 256 -31.85 -17.86 2.41
C ILE A 256 -30.59 -18.14 1.61
N ILE A 257 -30.55 -19.23 0.84
CA ILE A 257 -29.39 -19.61 0.01
C ILE A 257 -29.11 -18.49 -1.00
N VAL A 258 -30.11 -18.07 -1.76
CA VAL A 258 -29.99 -17.01 -2.76
C VAL A 258 -29.47 -15.71 -2.12
N ASP A 259 -30.03 -15.30 -0.97
CA ASP A 259 -29.58 -14.11 -0.24
C ASP A 259 -28.11 -14.23 0.21
N GLN A 260 -27.66 -15.42 0.62
CA GLN A 260 -26.27 -15.63 1.01
C GLN A 260 -25.33 -15.64 -0.20
N TYR A 261 -25.70 -16.32 -1.28
CA TYR A 261 -24.93 -16.33 -2.54
C TYR A 261 -24.78 -14.90 -3.07
N ARG A 262 -25.87 -14.15 -3.19
CA ARG A 262 -25.83 -12.75 -3.64
C ARG A 262 -24.94 -11.89 -2.77
N TYR A 263 -24.99 -12.07 -1.46
CA TYR A 263 -24.17 -11.25 -0.57
C TYR A 263 -22.69 -11.65 -0.57
N TRP A 264 -22.39 -12.94 -0.40
CA TRP A 264 -21.00 -13.38 -0.21
C TRP A 264 -20.27 -13.60 -1.53
N LEU A 265 -20.94 -14.16 -2.52
CA LEU A 265 -20.38 -14.51 -3.84
C LEU A 265 -20.77 -13.51 -4.93
N GLY A 266 -21.84 -12.72 -4.72
CA GLY A 266 -22.31 -11.66 -5.58
C GLY A 266 -23.06 -12.13 -6.83
N CYS A 267 -23.43 -13.38 -6.91
CA CYS A 267 -24.26 -13.96 -7.96
C CYS A 267 -25.36 -14.80 -7.35
N ALA A 268 -26.40 -15.10 -8.09
CA ALA A 268 -27.34 -16.14 -7.71
C ALA A 268 -26.73 -17.52 -7.94
N PRO A 269 -27.06 -18.55 -7.14
CA PRO A 269 -26.64 -19.91 -7.42
C PRO A 269 -27.32 -20.43 -8.69
N GLU A 270 -26.62 -21.22 -9.47
CA GLU A 270 -27.23 -21.98 -10.58
C GLU A 270 -28.26 -23.01 -10.07
N GLY A 271 -29.21 -23.40 -10.91
CA GLY A 271 -30.27 -24.32 -10.53
C GLY A 271 -29.78 -25.58 -9.82
N PRO A 272 -28.81 -26.34 -10.40
CA PRO A 272 -28.25 -27.55 -9.77
C PRO A 272 -27.53 -27.25 -8.43
N GLN A 273 -26.82 -26.12 -8.33
CA GLN A 273 -26.16 -25.69 -7.08
C GLN A 273 -27.20 -25.35 -6.00
N LEU A 274 -28.25 -24.65 -6.34
CA LEU A 274 -29.34 -24.32 -5.43
C LEU A 274 -29.97 -25.59 -4.86
N GLU A 275 -30.30 -26.53 -5.72
CA GLU A 275 -30.91 -27.81 -5.34
C GLU A 275 -30.00 -28.63 -4.42
N GLN A 276 -28.72 -28.76 -4.75
CA GLN A 276 -27.76 -29.48 -3.95
C GLN A 276 -27.60 -28.81 -2.55
N ARG A 277 -27.49 -27.47 -2.48
CA ARG A 277 -27.38 -26.74 -1.23
C ARG A 277 -28.67 -26.89 -0.39
N ARG A 278 -29.83 -26.73 -0.99
CA ARG A 278 -31.14 -26.96 -0.34
C ARG A 278 -31.22 -28.36 0.28
N LYS A 279 -30.93 -29.40 -0.48
CA LYS A 279 -30.95 -30.80 0.01
C LYS A 279 -30.02 -30.97 1.23
N LYS A 280 -28.79 -30.42 1.18
CA LYS A 280 -27.85 -30.49 2.30
C LYS A 280 -28.37 -29.72 3.55
N ILE A 281 -28.92 -28.53 3.36
CA ILE A 281 -29.45 -27.72 4.49
C ILE A 281 -30.64 -28.40 5.12
N LEU A 282 -31.63 -28.87 4.33
CA LEU A 282 -32.79 -29.57 4.88
C LEU A 282 -32.39 -30.87 5.58
N GLY A 283 -31.42 -31.61 5.04
CA GLY A 283 -30.84 -32.79 5.69
C GLY A 283 -30.19 -32.48 7.04
N ASN A 284 -29.43 -31.40 7.12
CA ASN A 284 -28.83 -30.94 8.36
C ASN A 284 -29.89 -30.49 9.37
N ILE A 285 -30.94 -29.77 8.90
CA ILE A 285 -32.04 -29.31 9.77
C ILE A 285 -32.80 -30.53 10.36
N LYS A 286 -33.08 -31.55 9.55
CA LYS A 286 -33.70 -32.79 10.00
C LYS A 286 -32.88 -33.48 11.12
N LYS A 287 -31.53 -33.44 11.02
CA LYS A 287 -30.62 -34.12 11.95
C LYS A 287 -30.31 -33.31 13.21
N PHE A 288 -30.15 -31.97 13.08
CA PHE A 288 -29.59 -31.11 14.12
C PHE A 288 -30.53 -29.96 14.54
N GLY A 289 -31.78 -29.95 14.01
CA GLY A 289 -32.75 -28.89 14.24
C GLY A 289 -32.51 -27.63 13.41
N ASN A 290 -33.50 -26.75 13.39
CA ASN A 290 -33.52 -25.57 12.51
C ASN A 290 -32.31 -24.66 12.67
N ARG A 291 -31.90 -24.40 13.91
CA ARG A 291 -30.81 -23.48 14.23
C ARG A 291 -29.45 -24.03 13.76
N ASP A 292 -29.08 -25.18 14.27
CA ASP A 292 -27.74 -25.70 14.06
C ASP A 292 -27.59 -26.32 12.67
N GLY A 293 -28.63 -26.93 12.15
CA GLY A 293 -28.68 -27.43 10.77
C GLY A 293 -28.55 -26.30 9.72
N LEU A 294 -29.21 -25.16 9.96
CA LEU A 294 -29.05 -23.98 9.11
C LEU A 294 -27.64 -23.40 9.18
N ILE A 295 -27.07 -23.24 10.38
CA ILE A 295 -25.67 -22.78 10.55
C ILE A 295 -24.71 -23.68 9.78
N MET A 296 -24.80 -24.99 9.97
CA MET A 296 -23.93 -25.96 9.28
C MET A 296 -24.04 -25.87 7.77
N GLY A 297 -25.22 -25.60 7.25
CA GLY A 297 -25.45 -25.50 5.81
C GLY A 297 -25.02 -24.19 5.18
N LEU A 298 -25.02 -23.09 5.94
CA LEU A 298 -24.66 -21.76 5.43
C LEU A 298 -23.16 -21.46 5.51
N VAL A 299 -22.44 -22.02 6.50
CA VAL A 299 -21.00 -21.81 6.67
C VAL A 299 -20.22 -22.11 5.37
N PRO A 300 -20.44 -23.22 4.64
CA PRO A 300 -19.70 -23.50 3.41
C PRO A 300 -19.91 -22.47 2.29
N ILE A 301 -21.02 -21.72 2.30
CA ILE A 301 -21.24 -20.63 1.35
C ILE A 301 -20.35 -19.43 1.73
N MET A 302 -20.26 -19.14 3.03
CA MET A 302 -19.53 -17.97 3.55
C MET A 302 -18.02 -18.14 3.49
N ILE A 303 -17.51 -19.38 3.41
CA ILE A 303 -16.08 -19.70 3.31
C ILE A 303 -15.68 -20.27 1.94
N SER A 304 -16.55 -20.17 0.95
CA SER A 304 -16.22 -20.56 -0.43
C SER A 304 -15.00 -19.77 -0.94
N PRO A 305 -14.07 -20.40 -1.69
CA PRO A 305 -12.89 -19.71 -2.23
C PRO A 305 -13.21 -18.41 -2.95
N GLU A 306 -14.31 -18.36 -3.69
CA GLU A 306 -14.75 -17.19 -4.45
C GLU A 306 -15.14 -15.98 -3.57
N VAL A 307 -15.33 -16.20 -2.26
CA VAL A 307 -15.52 -15.10 -1.30
C VAL A 307 -14.23 -14.35 -1.04
N PHE A 308 -13.09 -15.04 -1.11
CA PHE A 308 -11.77 -14.54 -0.70
C PHE A 308 -10.84 -14.28 -1.88
N PHE A 309 -11.05 -14.99 -2.99
CA PHE A 309 -10.17 -14.91 -4.16
C PHE A 309 -10.90 -14.33 -5.36
N HIS A 310 -10.20 -13.48 -6.10
CA HIS A 310 -10.63 -12.89 -7.36
C HIS A 310 -9.64 -13.30 -8.43
N SER A 311 -10.10 -14.07 -9.41
CA SER A 311 -9.28 -14.48 -10.55
C SER A 311 -9.30 -13.42 -11.64
N GLU A 312 -8.16 -13.25 -12.28
CA GLU A 312 -7.96 -12.45 -13.48
C GLU A 312 -7.16 -13.32 -14.46
N TYR A 313 -7.85 -14.18 -15.18
CA TYR A 313 -7.25 -15.12 -16.13
C TYR A 313 -7.38 -14.63 -17.56
N GLY A 314 -8.37 -13.79 -17.88
CA GLY A 314 -8.81 -13.52 -19.24
C GLY A 314 -9.40 -14.78 -19.88
N ASN A 315 -9.67 -14.73 -21.17
CA ASN A 315 -10.07 -15.90 -21.93
C ASN A 315 -8.85 -16.74 -22.36
N VAL A 316 -7.88 -16.92 -21.46
CA VAL A 316 -6.66 -17.66 -21.77
C VAL A 316 -7.02 -19.13 -21.86
N GLY A 317 -7.19 -19.61 -23.10
CA GLY A 317 -7.14 -21.02 -23.39
C GLY A 317 -5.71 -21.54 -23.28
N VAL A 318 -5.39 -22.64 -23.95
CA VAL A 318 -4.03 -23.24 -24.00
C VAL A 318 -3.04 -22.36 -24.81
N SER A 319 -3.44 -21.17 -25.26
CA SER A 319 -2.66 -20.23 -26.06
C SER A 319 -1.72 -19.40 -25.17
N SER A 320 -0.49 -19.20 -25.63
CA SER A 320 0.48 -18.27 -25.03
C SER A 320 0.20 -16.80 -25.35
N GLU A 321 -0.76 -16.54 -26.22
CA GLU A 321 -1.11 -15.18 -26.64
C GLU A 321 -1.83 -14.41 -25.53
N PRO A 322 -1.55 -13.10 -25.38
CA PRO A 322 -2.25 -12.26 -24.42
C PRO A 322 -3.76 -12.22 -24.67
N ALA A 323 -4.55 -12.49 -23.63
CA ALA A 323 -6.00 -12.45 -23.70
C ALA A 323 -6.57 -11.26 -22.91
N PHE A 324 -7.55 -10.59 -23.49
CA PHE A 324 -8.30 -9.52 -22.83
C PHE A 324 -9.13 -10.12 -21.68
N LEU A 325 -9.23 -9.40 -20.55
CA LEU A 325 -10.09 -9.82 -19.44
C LEU A 325 -11.53 -10.00 -19.91
N SER A 326 -12.20 -11.03 -19.43
CA SER A 326 -13.65 -11.15 -19.63
C SER A 326 -14.37 -9.93 -19.03
N GLN A 327 -15.60 -9.67 -19.49
CA GLN A 327 -16.36 -8.49 -18.99
C GLN A 327 -16.54 -8.52 -17.47
N ASP A 328 -16.81 -9.68 -16.91
CA ASP A 328 -16.99 -9.86 -15.46
C ASP A 328 -15.67 -9.64 -14.69
N GLU A 329 -14.57 -10.22 -15.19
CA GLU A 329 -13.25 -9.99 -14.60
C GLU A 329 -12.83 -8.52 -14.70
N LEU A 330 -13.11 -7.86 -15.82
CA LEU A 330 -12.78 -6.45 -16.02
C LEU A 330 -13.58 -5.54 -15.06
N ILE A 331 -14.88 -5.78 -14.90
CA ILE A 331 -15.71 -5.04 -13.95
C ILE A 331 -15.20 -5.25 -12.52
N ASP A 332 -14.91 -6.48 -12.14
CA ASP A 332 -14.39 -6.82 -10.80
C ASP A 332 -12.99 -6.24 -10.58
N ALA A 333 -12.11 -6.27 -11.58
CA ALA A 333 -10.76 -5.70 -11.51
C ALA A 333 -10.78 -4.18 -11.32
N VAL A 334 -11.62 -3.46 -12.08
CA VAL A 334 -11.79 -2.01 -11.93
C VAL A 334 -12.42 -1.66 -10.58
N ASP A 335 -13.44 -2.41 -10.16
CA ASP A 335 -14.09 -2.18 -8.87
C ASP A 335 -13.11 -2.37 -7.70
N ARG A 336 -12.29 -3.41 -7.74
CA ARG A 336 -11.20 -3.64 -6.78
C ARG A 336 -10.15 -2.52 -6.84
N ALA A 337 -9.75 -2.12 -8.04
CA ALA A 337 -8.77 -1.06 -8.25
C ALA A 337 -9.21 0.31 -7.69
N LEU A 338 -10.50 0.54 -7.54
CA LEU A 338 -11.05 1.81 -7.06
C LEU A 338 -11.57 1.76 -5.62
N ARG A 339 -12.08 0.60 -5.16
CA ARG A 339 -12.79 0.51 -3.89
C ARG A 339 -12.25 -0.54 -2.90
N ASP A 340 -11.27 -1.33 -3.28
CA ASP A 340 -10.79 -2.48 -2.49
C ASP A 340 -11.89 -3.49 -2.12
N ARG A 341 -13.00 -3.47 -2.85
CA ARG A 341 -14.17 -4.31 -2.60
C ARG A 341 -14.56 -5.03 -3.87
N ARG A 342 -15.01 -6.24 -3.72
CA ARG A 342 -15.95 -6.83 -4.65
C ARG A 342 -17.34 -6.39 -4.20
N SER A 343 -17.90 -5.37 -4.82
CA SER A 343 -19.30 -5.04 -4.62
C SER A 343 -20.10 -5.83 -5.65
N ARG A 344 -20.49 -7.02 -5.29
CA ARG A 344 -21.48 -7.74 -6.08
C ARG A 344 -22.83 -7.52 -5.46
N THR A 345 -23.56 -6.62 -6.03
CA THR A 345 -25.00 -6.68 -6.07
C THR A 345 -25.35 -6.62 -7.54
N ASP A 346 -25.61 -7.74 -8.16
CA ASP A 346 -26.30 -7.83 -9.46
C ASP A 346 -27.73 -7.29 -9.33
N GLU A 347 -28.10 -6.92 -8.14
CA GLU A 347 -29.33 -6.21 -7.88
C GLU A 347 -29.10 -4.72 -8.09
N ARG A 348 -29.78 -4.17 -9.09
CA ARG A 348 -30.28 -2.81 -8.95
C ARG A 348 -30.80 -2.69 -7.50
N PRO A 349 -30.36 -1.68 -6.72
CA PRO A 349 -30.79 -1.58 -5.34
C PRO A 349 -32.29 -1.85 -5.30
N SER A 350 -32.72 -2.82 -4.49
CA SER A 350 -34.14 -2.99 -4.24
C SER A 350 -34.70 -1.62 -3.89
N GLN A 351 -35.95 -1.34 -4.16
CA GLN A 351 -36.57 -0.04 -3.89
C GLN A 351 -36.27 0.53 -2.50
N TRP A 352 -35.81 -0.32 -1.58
CA TRP A 352 -35.36 0.01 -0.23
C TRP A 352 -33.94 0.61 -0.17
N GLN A 353 -33.09 0.41 -1.18
CA GLN A 353 -31.73 0.96 -1.27
C GLN A 353 -31.65 2.20 -2.17
N ILE A 354 -32.68 2.48 -3.00
CA ILE A 354 -32.74 3.63 -3.90
C ILE A 354 -32.66 4.98 -3.15
N GLY A 355 -32.88 5.02 -1.85
CA GLY A 355 -32.75 6.23 -1.04
C GLY A 355 -31.34 6.51 -0.48
N TYR A 356 -30.38 5.57 -0.57
CA TYR A 356 -29.05 5.69 0.06
C TYR A 356 -27.86 5.41 -0.86
N GLY A 357 -28.06 4.99 -2.10
CA GLY A 357 -26.97 4.60 -3.01
C GLY A 357 -26.65 5.68 -4.03
N LYS A 358 -25.58 6.45 -3.83
CA LYS A 358 -24.99 7.21 -4.93
C LYS A 358 -24.45 6.23 -5.96
N PRO A 359 -24.57 6.51 -7.28
CA PRO A 359 -24.02 5.67 -8.31
C PRO A 359 -22.49 5.57 -8.16
N THR A 360 -21.96 4.44 -8.51
CA THR A 360 -20.51 4.12 -8.46
C THR A 360 -19.99 3.88 -9.87
N VAL A 361 -18.68 3.87 -10.05
CA VAL A 361 -18.05 3.52 -11.34
C VAL A 361 -18.55 2.15 -11.83
N ARG A 362 -18.70 1.18 -10.92
CA ARG A 362 -19.21 -0.16 -11.26
C ARG A 362 -20.57 -0.14 -11.95
N ASP A 363 -21.49 0.72 -11.50
CA ASP A 363 -22.84 0.79 -12.10
C ASP A 363 -22.77 1.24 -13.57
N PHE A 364 -21.84 2.13 -13.90
CA PHE A 364 -21.59 2.55 -15.28
C PHE A 364 -20.95 1.45 -16.12
N LEU A 365 -20.06 0.65 -15.54
CA LEU A 365 -19.44 -0.49 -16.22
C LEU A 365 -20.46 -1.60 -16.50
N LEU A 366 -21.35 -1.90 -15.55
CA LEU A 366 -22.43 -2.87 -15.76
C LEU A 366 -23.35 -2.44 -16.92
N VAL A 367 -23.74 -1.17 -16.96
CA VAL A 367 -24.55 -0.63 -18.08
C VAL A 367 -23.78 -0.69 -19.41
N ALA A 368 -22.48 -0.43 -19.40
CA ALA A 368 -21.66 -0.54 -20.60
C ALA A 368 -21.57 -2.01 -21.08
N ALA A 369 -21.41 -2.96 -20.18
CA ALA A 369 -21.37 -4.39 -20.48
C ALA A 369 -22.71 -4.90 -21.03
N GLU A 370 -23.86 -4.54 -20.42
CA GLU A 370 -25.22 -4.88 -20.89
C GLU A 370 -25.45 -4.38 -22.33
N ASN A 371 -24.85 -3.24 -22.71
CA ASN A 371 -24.95 -2.66 -24.04
C ASN A 371 -23.86 -3.18 -25.01
N GLY A 372 -23.06 -4.15 -24.62
CA GLY A 372 -21.96 -4.69 -25.43
C GLY A 372 -20.79 -3.71 -25.65
N LYS A 373 -20.70 -2.64 -24.83
CA LYS A 373 -19.69 -1.58 -24.87
C LYS A 373 -18.70 -1.69 -23.72
N LEU A 374 -18.10 -2.87 -23.52
CA LEU A 374 -17.01 -3.11 -22.58
C LEU A 374 -16.11 -4.23 -23.10
N LYS A 375 -15.65 -4.08 -24.35
CA LYS A 375 -14.86 -5.09 -25.07
C LYS A 375 -13.49 -4.60 -25.52
N SER A 376 -13.20 -3.31 -25.30
CA SER A 376 -11.97 -2.68 -25.72
C SER A 376 -11.49 -1.68 -24.67
N ARG A 377 -10.25 -1.20 -24.84
CA ARG A 377 -9.67 -0.10 -24.04
C ARG A 377 -10.51 1.16 -24.13
N GLU A 378 -10.96 1.50 -25.34
CA GLU A 378 -11.75 2.68 -25.64
C GLU A 378 -13.12 2.62 -24.98
N ASP A 379 -13.74 1.44 -24.96
CA ASP A 379 -15.00 1.20 -24.26
C ASP A 379 -14.85 1.46 -22.74
N LEU A 380 -13.79 0.91 -22.14
CA LEU A 380 -13.52 1.15 -20.72
C LEU A 380 -13.25 2.63 -20.46
N ALA A 381 -12.41 3.27 -21.27
CA ALA A 381 -12.11 4.70 -21.12
C ALA A 381 -13.38 5.55 -21.18
N ALA A 382 -14.26 5.30 -22.15
CA ALA A 382 -15.55 5.99 -22.31
C ALA A 382 -16.48 5.74 -21.10
N ALA A 383 -16.53 4.52 -20.58
CA ALA A 383 -17.33 4.19 -19.39
C ALA A 383 -16.81 4.90 -18.13
N LEU A 384 -15.48 4.97 -17.95
CA LEU A 384 -14.85 5.71 -16.85
C LEU A 384 -15.14 7.22 -16.96
N ASP A 385 -15.00 7.81 -18.15
CA ASP A 385 -15.29 9.23 -18.37
C ASP A 385 -16.76 9.56 -18.06
N LYS A 386 -17.66 8.71 -18.51
CA LYS A 386 -19.10 8.87 -18.23
C LYS A 386 -19.37 8.75 -16.71
N ALA A 387 -18.70 7.83 -16.03
CA ALA A 387 -18.85 7.68 -14.58
C ALA A 387 -18.37 8.91 -13.82
N VAL A 388 -17.13 9.39 -14.08
CA VAL A 388 -16.55 10.52 -13.35
C VAL A 388 -17.19 11.87 -13.70
N SER A 389 -17.86 11.98 -14.84
CA SER A 389 -18.66 13.16 -15.20
C SER A 389 -19.98 13.26 -14.43
N HIS A 390 -20.42 12.18 -13.79
CA HIS A 390 -21.63 12.19 -12.98
C HIS A 390 -21.40 12.86 -11.63
N LYS A 391 -22.23 13.84 -11.26
CA LYS A 391 -22.06 14.68 -10.07
C LYS A 391 -21.92 13.94 -8.73
N ASP A 392 -22.52 12.76 -8.63
CA ASP A 392 -22.51 11.94 -7.39
C ASP A 392 -21.39 10.91 -7.35
N VAL A 393 -20.64 10.73 -8.44
CA VAL A 393 -19.45 9.86 -8.48
C VAL A 393 -18.22 10.69 -8.12
N PRO A 394 -17.45 10.31 -7.10
CA PRO A 394 -16.23 11.03 -6.76
C PRO A 394 -15.18 10.87 -7.87
N LYS A 395 -14.26 11.84 -7.97
CA LYS A 395 -13.09 11.74 -8.84
C LYS A 395 -12.31 10.46 -8.55
N LEU A 396 -11.61 9.89 -9.54
CA LEU A 396 -10.78 8.70 -9.34
C LEU A 396 -9.71 8.92 -8.26
N SER A 397 -9.12 10.12 -8.20
CA SER A 397 -8.18 10.52 -7.15
C SER A 397 -8.75 10.40 -5.73
N GLN A 398 -10.05 10.49 -5.55
CA GLN A 398 -10.71 10.41 -4.25
C GLN A 398 -11.10 8.98 -3.85
N SER A 399 -10.80 7.99 -4.69
CA SER A 399 -11.15 6.61 -4.42
C SER A 399 -10.49 6.11 -3.13
N PRO A 400 -11.13 5.18 -2.39
CA PRO A 400 -10.54 4.58 -1.20
C PRO A 400 -9.17 3.95 -1.46
N THR A 401 -8.98 3.35 -2.64
CA THR A 401 -7.74 2.67 -3.03
C THR A 401 -6.60 3.65 -3.25
N VAL A 402 -6.85 4.85 -3.79
CA VAL A 402 -5.81 5.90 -3.89
C VAL A 402 -5.36 6.36 -2.50
N LYS A 403 -6.29 6.50 -1.55
CA LYS A 403 -5.94 6.83 -0.16
C LYS A 403 -5.08 5.73 0.46
N ARG A 404 -5.44 4.45 0.26
CA ARG A 404 -4.67 3.30 0.72
C ARG A 404 -3.29 3.24 0.04
N PHE A 405 -3.20 3.49 -1.26
CA PHE A 405 -1.92 3.60 -1.95
C PHE A 405 -1.00 4.62 -1.27
N LEU A 406 -1.50 5.80 -0.95
CA LEU A 406 -0.70 6.84 -0.29
C LEU A 406 -0.39 6.49 1.18
N ASP A 407 -1.31 5.84 1.90
CA ASP A 407 -1.04 5.29 3.24
C ASP A 407 0.16 4.33 3.20
N GLU A 408 0.20 3.41 2.23
CA GLU A 408 1.25 2.42 2.05
C GLU A 408 2.52 3.01 1.42
N TYR A 409 2.41 3.90 0.43
CA TYR A 409 3.54 4.55 -0.22
C TYR A 409 4.37 5.37 0.77
N PHE A 410 3.74 6.22 1.57
CA PHE A 410 4.41 7.01 2.60
C PHE A 410 4.66 6.23 3.89
N ASN A 411 4.02 5.10 4.09
CA ASN A 411 4.12 4.25 5.27
C ASN A 411 3.92 4.97 6.62
N TYR A 412 3.19 6.08 6.63
CA TYR A 412 2.97 6.86 7.85
C TYR A 412 1.96 6.21 8.81
N THR A 413 1.27 5.17 8.38
CA THR A 413 0.37 4.36 9.22
C THR A 413 1.12 3.40 10.14
N GLN A 414 2.40 3.13 9.89
CA GLN A 414 3.27 2.42 10.83
C GLN A 414 3.32 3.11 12.21
N TYR A 415 2.90 4.37 12.29
CA TYR A 415 2.69 5.07 13.55
C TYR A 415 1.88 4.26 14.57
N PHE A 416 0.93 3.43 14.12
CA PHE A 416 0.12 2.57 15.00
C PHE A 416 0.94 1.49 15.71
N ASP A 417 2.08 1.11 15.15
CA ASP A 417 2.93 0.02 15.63
C ASP A 417 4.13 0.55 16.44
N VAL A 418 4.30 1.88 16.54
CA VAL A 418 5.40 2.50 17.27
C VAL A 418 4.95 2.92 18.67
N PHE A 419 5.34 2.16 19.67
CA PHE A 419 5.12 2.48 21.08
C PHE A 419 6.25 3.38 21.60
N LYS A 420 5.93 4.32 22.48
CA LYS A 420 6.91 5.20 23.11
C LYS A 420 7.18 4.78 24.56
N CYS A 421 8.42 4.92 25.00
CA CYS A 421 8.81 4.60 26.37
C CYS A 421 8.04 5.47 27.37
N VAL A 422 7.39 4.86 28.36
CA VAL A 422 6.58 5.56 29.38
C VAL A 422 7.42 6.54 30.19
N ALA A 423 8.65 6.15 30.55
CA ALA A 423 9.56 7.02 31.30
C ALA A 423 9.91 8.29 30.53
N ASP A 424 10.09 8.19 29.21
CA ASP A 424 10.35 9.35 28.34
C ASP A 424 9.12 10.24 28.21
N LEU A 425 7.93 9.65 28.10
CA LEU A 425 6.67 10.39 28.08
C LEU A 425 6.49 11.21 29.37
N GLU A 426 6.76 10.61 30.52
CA GLU A 426 6.68 11.31 31.81
C GLU A 426 7.73 12.42 31.94
N ARG A 427 8.96 12.18 31.47
CA ARG A 427 10.02 13.21 31.43
C ARG A 427 9.62 14.39 30.54
N GLU A 428 9.08 14.12 29.36
CA GLU A 428 8.63 15.13 28.40
C GLU A 428 7.43 15.94 28.97
N LYS A 429 6.56 15.30 29.74
CA LYS A 429 5.47 15.97 30.46
C LYS A 429 5.99 16.90 31.54
N LYS A 430 6.92 16.46 32.39
CA LYS A 430 7.54 17.28 33.43
C LYS A 430 8.26 18.48 32.84
N ALA A 431 8.89 18.31 31.69
CA ALA A 431 9.57 19.39 30.95
C ALA A 431 8.60 20.35 30.23
N GLY A 432 7.28 20.11 30.30
CA GLY A 432 6.28 20.93 29.61
C GLY A 432 6.24 20.79 28.08
N ARG A 433 7.00 19.84 27.52
CA ARG A 433 7.05 19.62 26.07
C ARG A 433 5.88 18.78 25.56
N LEU A 434 5.25 18.00 26.40
CA LEU A 434 4.03 17.26 26.10
C LEU A 434 2.87 17.69 27.01
N ALA A 435 1.73 18.00 26.41
CA ALA A 435 0.50 18.19 27.18
C ALA A 435 0.06 16.88 27.84
N GLY A 436 -0.54 16.95 29.04
CA GLY A 436 -0.96 15.77 29.79
C GLY A 436 -1.88 14.83 28.99
N ALA A 437 -2.81 15.40 28.21
CA ALA A 437 -3.67 14.63 27.32
C ALA A 437 -2.92 13.88 26.21
N PHE A 438 -1.71 14.29 25.86
CA PHE A 438 -0.88 13.61 24.86
C PHE A 438 -0.40 12.25 25.40
N ILE A 439 0.06 12.22 26.64
CA ILE A 439 0.60 11.00 27.25
C ILE A 439 -0.47 9.94 27.46
N GLU A 440 -1.62 10.32 27.99
CA GLU A 440 -2.74 9.41 28.20
C GLU A 440 -3.27 8.83 26.88
N ARG A 441 -3.18 9.60 25.78
CA ARG A 441 -3.74 9.23 24.48
C ARG A 441 -2.72 8.67 23.50
N PHE A 442 -1.41 8.80 23.74
CA PHE A 442 -0.39 8.36 22.81
C PHE A 442 -0.50 6.86 22.50
N ASN A 443 -0.75 6.06 23.54
CA ASN A 443 -0.99 4.62 23.39
C ASN A 443 -2.48 4.24 23.38
N ASN A 444 -3.40 5.22 23.55
CA ASN A 444 -4.84 5.02 23.71
C ASN A 444 -5.67 5.89 22.74
N GLY A 445 -5.48 5.71 21.41
CA GLY A 445 -6.27 6.38 20.38
C GLY A 445 -5.69 7.72 19.88
N TYR A 446 -4.61 8.24 20.45
CA TYR A 446 -3.92 9.41 19.91
C TYR A 446 -3.29 9.15 18.53
N PRO A 447 -2.71 7.96 18.26
CA PRO A 447 -2.23 7.60 16.93
C PRO A 447 -3.31 7.78 15.86
N GLU A 448 -4.54 7.36 16.12
CA GLU A 448 -5.68 7.51 15.20
C GLU A 448 -5.92 8.99 14.84
N ILE A 449 -5.87 9.89 15.82
CA ILE A 449 -6.06 11.33 15.60
C ILE A 449 -4.95 11.90 14.72
N VAL A 450 -3.70 11.52 14.94
CA VAL A 450 -2.55 12.04 14.18
C VAL A 450 -2.56 11.52 12.75
N VAL A 451 -2.79 10.23 12.56
CA VAL A 451 -2.92 9.61 11.24
C VAL A 451 -4.09 10.18 10.46
N SER A 452 -5.27 10.36 11.11
CA SER A 452 -6.44 10.93 10.45
C SER A 452 -6.24 12.37 10.00
N ARG A 453 -5.42 13.17 10.71
CA ARG A 453 -5.03 14.53 10.29
C ARG A 453 -4.18 14.51 9.03
N THR A 454 -3.18 13.63 8.97
CA THR A 454 -2.37 13.46 7.75
C THR A 454 -3.24 13.00 6.57
N ARG A 455 -4.16 12.06 6.80
CA ARG A 455 -5.18 11.67 5.80
C ARG A 455 -6.07 12.84 5.38
N GLY A 456 -6.37 13.76 6.29
CA GLY A 456 -7.10 14.99 5.99
C GLY A 456 -6.36 15.89 5.01
N VAL A 457 -5.05 16.11 5.21
CA VAL A 457 -4.18 16.86 4.29
C VAL A 457 -4.14 16.19 2.92
N ILE A 458 -3.89 14.87 2.90
CA ILE A 458 -3.87 14.07 1.67
C ILE A 458 -5.23 14.16 0.95
N GLY A 459 -6.34 14.01 1.69
CA GLY A 459 -7.69 14.09 1.14
C GLY A 459 -7.98 15.45 0.48
N HIS A 460 -7.49 16.54 1.07
CA HIS A 460 -7.60 17.89 0.49
C HIS A 460 -6.83 18.01 -0.84
N ILE A 461 -5.60 17.50 -0.89
CA ILE A 461 -4.76 17.50 -2.10
C ILE A 461 -5.42 16.66 -3.20
N LEU A 462 -5.92 15.46 -2.87
CA LEU A 462 -6.61 14.58 -3.80
C LEU A 462 -7.94 15.16 -4.32
N HIS A 463 -8.60 16.01 -3.51
CA HIS A 463 -9.80 16.71 -3.96
C HIS A 463 -9.46 17.77 -5.04
N GLN A 464 -8.36 18.48 -4.90
CA GLN A 464 -7.86 19.41 -5.92
C GLN A 464 -7.41 18.67 -7.17
N ASP A 465 -6.72 17.53 -7.02
CA ASP A 465 -6.27 16.63 -8.08
C ASP A 465 -5.38 17.29 -9.13
N ARG A 466 -4.44 18.09 -8.67
CA ARG A 466 -3.40 18.72 -9.47
C ARG A 466 -2.10 18.82 -8.71
N GLN A 467 -0.96 18.69 -9.39
CA GLN A 467 0.38 18.67 -8.80
C GLN A 467 0.45 17.80 -7.54
N VAL A 468 -0.24 16.62 -7.60
CA VAL A 468 -0.54 15.83 -6.40
C VAL A 468 0.74 15.46 -5.65
N LEU A 469 1.77 14.91 -6.32
CA LEU A 469 3.01 14.55 -5.63
C LEU A 469 3.75 15.77 -5.10
N ALA A 470 3.84 16.84 -5.90
CA ALA A 470 4.51 18.08 -5.47
C ALA A 470 3.83 18.67 -4.23
N HIS A 471 2.49 18.71 -4.20
CA HIS A 471 1.75 19.17 -3.02
C HIS A 471 1.88 18.23 -1.83
N LEU A 472 1.87 16.89 -2.04
CA LEU A 472 2.11 15.92 -0.98
C LEU A 472 3.49 16.12 -0.32
N LEU A 473 4.48 16.58 -1.08
CA LEU A 473 5.81 16.88 -0.57
C LEU A 473 5.95 18.30 -0.01
N THR A 474 5.28 19.32 -0.58
CA THR A 474 5.61 20.73 -0.31
C THR A 474 4.51 21.55 0.34
N VAL A 475 3.25 21.07 0.40
CA VAL A 475 2.17 21.86 1.00
C VAL A 475 2.51 22.25 2.44
N LYS A 476 2.40 23.55 2.72
CA LYS A 476 2.70 24.07 4.06
C LYS A 476 1.45 24.01 4.92
N THR A 477 1.46 23.08 5.85
CA THR A 477 0.38 22.86 6.82
C THR A 477 0.96 22.52 8.19
N ASP A 478 0.17 22.67 9.25
CA ASP A 478 0.50 22.03 10.51
C ASP A 478 0.11 20.53 10.47
N TYR A 479 0.49 19.79 11.52
CA TYR A 479 0.11 18.37 11.66
C TYR A 479 -1.41 18.17 11.83
N ARG A 480 -2.22 19.23 11.91
CA ARG A 480 -3.68 19.23 11.94
C ARG A 480 -4.29 19.45 10.56
N GLY A 481 -3.48 19.72 9.56
CA GLY A 481 -3.92 20.00 8.20
C GLY A 481 -4.36 21.46 7.97
N ASP A 482 -4.18 22.34 8.95
CA ASP A 482 -4.50 23.74 8.82
C ASP A 482 -3.27 24.57 8.35
N SER A 483 -3.48 25.49 7.44
CA SER A 483 -2.47 26.49 7.09
C SER A 483 -2.28 27.47 8.26
N LYS A 484 -1.10 28.12 8.34
CA LYS A 484 -0.81 29.14 9.35
C LYS A 484 -1.89 30.23 9.38
N SER A 485 -2.29 30.72 8.21
CA SER A 485 -3.35 31.75 8.09
C SER A 485 -4.72 31.26 8.60
N THR A 486 -5.10 30.01 8.34
CA THR A 486 -6.32 29.41 8.86
C THR A 486 -6.28 29.28 10.39
N MET A 487 -5.13 28.90 10.92
CA MET A 487 -4.93 28.80 12.37
C MET A 487 -5.01 30.16 13.04
N GLU A 488 -4.35 31.17 12.47
CA GLU A 488 -4.43 32.56 12.95
C GLU A 488 -5.88 33.09 12.91
N ALA A 489 -6.60 32.85 11.83
CA ALA A 489 -8.00 33.23 11.71
C ALA A 489 -8.88 32.55 12.77
N ARG A 490 -8.70 31.27 13.03
CA ARG A 490 -9.41 30.55 14.10
C ARG A 490 -9.07 31.05 15.48
N PHE A 491 -7.77 31.30 15.75
CA PHE A 491 -7.33 31.87 17.02
C PHE A 491 -7.97 33.24 17.25
N ASN A 492 -7.86 34.14 16.26
CA ASN A 492 -8.42 35.47 16.34
C ASN A 492 -9.96 35.45 16.50
N GLY A 493 -10.65 34.54 15.77
CA GLY A 493 -12.09 34.34 15.91
C GLY A 493 -12.51 33.85 17.30
N TYR A 494 -11.74 32.94 17.91
CA TYR A 494 -12.00 32.44 19.25
C TYR A 494 -11.69 33.51 20.32
N LYS A 495 -10.57 34.24 20.17
CA LYS A 495 -10.20 35.39 21.01
C LYS A 495 -11.32 36.43 21.00
N ALA A 496 -11.73 36.91 19.84
CA ALA A 496 -12.79 37.90 19.67
C ALA A 496 -14.12 37.50 20.32
N ARG A 497 -14.45 36.19 20.23
CA ARG A 497 -15.67 35.64 20.87
C ARG A 497 -15.58 35.70 22.38
N LEU A 498 -14.42 35.39 22.99
CA LEU A 498 -14.23 35.49 24.42
C LEU A 498 -14.26 36.96 24.89
N GLU A 499 -13.58 37.85 24.16
CA GLU A 499 -13.57 39.30 24.46
C GLU A 499 -14.98 39.89 24.40
N LYS A 500 -15.77 39.56 23.38
CA LYS A 500 -17.16 39.99 23.27
C LYS A 500 -18.04 39.43 24.40
N GLY A 501 -17.81 38.13 24.76
CA GLY A 501 -18.52 37.51 25.89
C GLY A 501 -18.18 38.12 27.23
N ILE A 502 -16.91 38.53 27.45
CA ILE A 502 -16.45 39.24 28.64
C ILE A 502 -17.14 40.62 28.74
N ALA A 503 -17.09 41.42 27.68
CA ALA A 503 -17.75 42.73 27.65
C ALA A 503 -19.23 42.66 27.94
N TYR A 504 -19.95 41.67 27.34
CA TYR A 504 -21.35 41.40 27.61
C TYR A 504 -21.62 41.07 29.09
N LEU A 505 -20.78 40.20 29.68
CA LEU A 505 -20.95 39.79 31.08
C LEU A 505 -20.61 40.94 32.03
N GLU A 506 -19.61 41.79 31.73
CA GLU A 506 -19.30 42.99 32.51
C GLU A 506 -20.49 43.95 32.58
N GLN A 507 -21.15 44.22 31.45
CA GLN A 507 -22.36 45.02 31.41
C GLN A 507 -23.48 44.39 32.26
N ARG A 508 -23.71 43.09 32.12
CA ARG A 508 -24.73 42.35 32.86
C ARG A 508 -24.46 42.34 34.39
N VAL A 509 -23.22 42.30 34.82
CA VAL A 509 -22.83 42.43 36.23
C VAL A 509 -23.14 43.84 36.74
N ALA A 510 -22.84 44.87 35.95
CA ALA A 510 -23.16 46.25 36.28
C ALA A 510 -24.68 46.44 36.43
N ASP A 511 -25.48 45.96 35.46
CA ASP A 511 -26.94 46.05 35.48
C ASP A 511 -27.53 45.33 36.71
N ALA A 512 -27.00 44.17 37.09
CA ALA A 512 -27.47 43.42 38.28
C ALA A 512 -27.10 44.12 39.59
N THR A 513 -25.96 44.84 39.59
CA THR A 513 -25.50 45.64 40.73
C THR A 513 -26.44 46.82 40.92
N GLU A 514 -26.75 47.55 39.86
CA GLU A 514 -27.69 48.69 39.88
C GLU A 514 -29.09 48.26 40.33
N LYS A 515 -29.53 47.07 39.98
CA LYS A 515 -30.86 46.50 40.37
C LYS A 515 -30.87 45.86 41.75
N GLY A 516 -29.76 45.78 42.45
CA GLY A 516 -29.64 45.16 43.76
C GLY A 516 -29.84 43.63 43.78
N ASP A 517 -29.73 42.94 42.62
CA ASP A 517 -29.88 41.48 42.55
C ASP A 517 -28.55 40.76 42.80
N GLU A 518 -28.24 40.62 44.09
CA GLU A 518 -26.99 40.01 44.56
C GLU A 518 -26.81 38.52 44.08
N LYS A 519 -27.89 37.81 43.94
CA LYS A 519 -27.82 36.40 43.46
C LYS A 519 -27.46 36.32 42.00
N GLN A 520 -28.05 37.17 41.17
CA GLN A 520 -27.74 37.25 39.75
C GLN A 520 -26.34 37.79 39.52
N LYS A 521 -25.93 38.84 40.22
CA LYS A 521 -24.60 39.42 40.23
C LYS A 521 -23.51 38.37 40.53
N THR A 522 -23.70 37.57 41.60
CA THR A 522 -22.75 36.53 41.99
C THR A 522 -22.56 35.47 40.89
N ASN A 523 -23.69 35.04 40.28
CA ASN A 523 -23.64 34.06 39.19
C ASN A 523 -22.96 34.61 37.93
N LEU A 524 -23.25 35.83 37.56
CA LEU A 524 -22.65 36.50 36.40
C LEU A 524 -21.17 36.78 36.62
N ALA A 525 -20.77 37.22 37.83
CA ALA A 525 -19.37 37.44 38.18
C ALA A 525 -18.54 36.18 38.12
N ARG A 526 -19.10 35.03 38.52
CA ARG A 526 -18.44 33.71 38.40
C ARG A 526 -18.20 33.37 36.93
N ASN A 527 -19.21 33.58 36.07
CA ASN A 527 -19.09 33.31 34.61
C ASN A 527 -18.07 34.29 33.97
N LEU A 528 -18.08 35.52 34.38
CA LEU A 528 -17.10 36.54 33.91
C LEU A 528 -15.67 36.14 34.29
N ALA A 529 -15.45 35.71 35.55
CA ALA A 529 -14.14 35.24 35.99
C ALA A 529 -13.68 34.00 35.20
N LYS A 530 -14.59 33.08 34.88
CA LYS A 530 -14.29 31.94 34.07
C LYS A 530 -13.86 32.34 32.64
N GLN A 531 -14.59 33.24 31.97
CA GLN A 531 -14.23 33.66 30.61
C GLN A 531 -12.92 34.45 30.58
N LYS A 532 -12.66 35.32 31.57
CA LYS A 532 -11.37 36.01 31.71
C LYS A 532 -10.20 35.04 31.90
N ASN A 533 -10.38 34.01 32.69
CA ASN A 533 -9.39 32.93 32.88
C ASN A 533 -9.16 32.15 31.57
N ASP A 534 -10.24 31.83 30.84
CA ASP A 534 -10.15 31.11 29.55
C ASP A 534 -9.43 31.95 28.49
N LEU A 535 -9.65 33.28 28.46
CA LEU A 535 -8.91 34.21 27.60
C LEU A 535 -7.42 34.26 27.99
N ALA A 536 -7.11 34.41 29.29
CA ALA A 536 -5.72 34.43 29.77
C ALA A 536 -4.98 33.12 29.43
N LYS A 537 -5.65 31.96 29.58
CA LYS A 537 -5.10 30.68 29.16
C LYS A 537 -4.89 30.58 27.63
N LEU A 538 -5.83 31.11 26.84
CA LEU A 538 -5.70 31.15 25.39
C LEU A 538 -4.48 32.00 24.96
N LEU A 539 -4.34 33.19 25.51
CA LEU A 539 -3.23 34.12 25.22
C LEU A 539 -1.88 33.53 25.64
N LYS A 540 -1.81 32.88 26.81
CA LYS A 540 -0.60 32.22 27.27
C LYS A 540 -0.20 31.03 26.34
N LYS A 541 -1.15 30.36 25.76
CA LYS A 541 -0.93 29.22 24.84
C LYS A 541 -0.80 29.64 23.37
N HIS A 542 -0.86 30.92 23.06
CA HIS A 542 -0.82 31.40 21.68
C HIS A 542 0.36 30.86 20.85
N PRO A 543 1.63 30.88 21.34
CA PRO A 543 2.75 30.32 20.60
C PRO A 543 2.60 28.78 20.36
N ASP A 544 2.07 28.06 21.37
CA ASP A 544 1.85 26.60 21.29
C ASP A 544 0.60 26.25 20.48
N TRP A 545 -0.36 27.18 20.41
CA TRP A 545 -1.57 27.01 19.64
C TRP A 545 -1.32 27.16 18.13
N MET A 546 -0.38 28.00 17.76
CA MET A 546 0.19 28.09 16.43
C MET A 546 1.29 27.04 16.28
N ALA A 547 0.89 25.78 16.10
CA ALA A 547 1.88 24.72 15.84
C ALA A 547 2.79 25.11 14.67
N PRO A 548 4.09 24.76 14.72
CA PRO A 548 5.00 25.09 13.65
C PRO A 548 4.50 24.55 12.31
N GLU A 549 4.62 25.39 11.30
CA GLU A 549 4.27 25.06 9.93
C GLU A 549 5.08 23.85 9.47
N ARG A 550 4.44 22.93 8.80
CA ARG A 550 5.06 21.70 8.30
C ARG A 550 4.97 21.66 6.78
N MET A 551 6.02 21.11 6.17
CA MET A 551 6.10 20.98 4.73
C MET A 551 5.79 19.55 4.31
N GLY A 552 4.65 19.35 3.66
CA GLY A 552 4.22 18.08 3.10
C GLY A 552 4.11 16.93 4.12
N VAL A 553 4.00 15.71 3.61
CA VAL A 553 3.82 14.50 4.41
C VAL A 553 5.07 14.15 5.22
N LEU A 554 6.28 14.39 4.67
CA LEU A 554 7.54 13.98 5.30
C LEU A 554 7.86 14.73 6.61
N THR A 555 7.23 15.87 6.85
CA THR A 555 7.37 16.57 8.13
C THR A 555 6.14 16.39 9.02
N GLN A 556 5.10 15.66 8.58
CA GLN A 556 3.97 15.34 9.45
C GLN A 556 4.40 14.41 10.57
N ARG A 557 3.78 14.60 11.74
CA ARG A 557 4.08 13.80 12.94
C ARG A 557 3.91 12.30 12.68
N SER A 558 2.89 11.90 11.93
CA SER A 558 2.66 10.49 11.60
C SER A 558 3.85 9.87 10.87
N TRP A 559 4.41 10.55 9.85
CA TRP A 559 5.57 10.04 9.12
C TRP A 559 6.84 10.03 9.98
N LEU A 560 7.11 11.12 10.72
CA LEU A 560 8.30 11.24 11.57
C LEU A 560 8.35 10.18 12.67
N VAL A 561 7.20 9.85 13.27
CA VAL A 561 7.09 8.82 14.31
C VAL A 561 7.15 7.42 13.71
N SER A 562 6.55 7.19 12.55
CA SER A 562 6.65 5.91 11.83
C SER A 562 8.10 5.50 11.57
N PHE A 563 8.97 6.48 11.33
CA PHE A 563 10.41 6.29 11.17
C PHE A 563 11.17 6.80 12.41
N SER A 564 10.86 6.20 13.55
CA SER A 564 11.55 6.42 14.81
C SER A 564 11.43 5.19 15.72
N SER A 565 12.38 5.01 16.62
CA SER A 565 12.29 3.96 17.64
C SER A 565 11.42 4.40 18.84
N ASN A 566 11.35 3.54 19.84
CA ASN A 566 10.64 3.84 21.09
C ASN A 566 11.23 5.02 21.86
N VAL A 567 12.53 5.29 21.69
CA VAL A 567 13.31 6.24 22.48
C VAL A 567 14.04 7.31 21.68
N GLU A 568 14.22 7.11 20.37
CA GLU A 568 14.98 8.04 19.53
C GLU A 568 14.54 8.07 18.06
N ASN A 569 15.07 8.99 17.28
CA ASN A 569 14.87 9.09 15.84
C ASN A 569 15.54 7.93 15.10
N ASP A 570 15.11 7.72 13.85
CA ASP A 570 15.71 6.76 12.95
C ASP A 570 16.01 7.39 11.58
N PRO A 571 17.10 8.17 11.50
CA PRO A 571 17.50 8.81 10.25
C PRO A 571 17.91 7.81 9.17
N ILE A 572 18.36 6.62 9.53
CA ILE A 572 18.74 5.58 8.58
C ILE A 572 17.52 5.13 7.78
N HIS A 573 16.44 4.73 8.46
CA HIS A 573 15.22 4.29 7.77
C HIS A 573 14.49 5.44 7.07
N ARG A 574 14.54 6.68 7.59
CA ARG A 574 14.06 7.87 6.86
C ARG A 574 14.80 8.04 5.54
N GLY A 575 16.12 7.93 5.58
CA GLY A 575 16.99 8.04 4.40
C GLY A 575 16.79 6.89 3.43
N LYS A 576 16.66 5.64 3.91
CA LYS A 576 16.35 4.47 3.10
C LYS A 576 15.04 4.68 2.35
N TRP A 577 13.99 5.11 3.05
CA TRP A 577 12.69 5.40 2.44
C TRP A 577 12.80 6.44 1.31
N ILE A 578 13.50 7.56 1.54
CA ILE A 578 13.71 8.59 0.50
C ILE A 578 14.48 8.02 -0.68
N ARG A 579 15.55 7.24 -0.43
CA ARG A 579 16.35 6.60 -1.46
C ARG A 579 15.51 5.70 -2.35
N GLU A 580 14.68 4.85 -1.76
CA GLU A 580 13.94 3.83 -2.48
C GLU A 580 12.65 4.38 -3.10
N ARG A 581 11.91 5.22 -2.36
CA ARG A 581 10.57 5.69 -2.76
C ARG A 581 10.56 6.95 -3.61
N LEU A 582 11.53 7.83 -3.41
CA LEU A 582 11.59 9.08 -4.18
C LEU A 582 12.72 9.06 -5.23
N LEU A 583 13.85 8.46 -4.92
CA LEU A 583 14.98 8.40 -5.86
C LEU A 583 15.04 7.10 -6.67
N GLY A 584 14.17 6.12 -6.40
CA GLY A 584 14.11 4.86 -7.15
C GLY A 584 15.37 4.00 -7.04
N GLY A 585 16.24 4.29 -6.06
CA GLY A 585 17.43 3.51 -5.78
C GLY A 585 17.12 2.26 -4.96
N ARG A 586 18.11 1.41 -4.79
CA ARG A 586 18.05 0.22 -3.93
C ARG A 586 19.08 0.34 -2.82
N VAL A 587 18.69 -0.04 -1.61
CA VAL A 587 19.63 -0.20 -0.49
C VAL A 587 19.70 -1.70 -0.19
N PRO A 588 20.88 -2.33 -0.33
CA PRO A 588 21.03 -3.75 -0.02
C PRO A 588 20.68 -4.06 1.43
N ASP A 589 20.22 -5.27 1.69
CA ASP A 589 19.99 -5.74 3.04
C ASP A 589 21.28 -5.84 3.84
N VAL A 590 21.18 -5.67 5.15
CA VAL A 590 22.35 -5.75 6.04
C VAL A 590 22.84 -7.19 6.09
N PRO A 591 24.13 -7.46 5.78
CA PRO A 591 24.68 -8.80 5.92
C PRO A 591 24.56 -9.29 7.36
N ILE A 592 24.23 -10.57 7.56
CA ILE A 592 24.02 -11.19 8.88
C ILE A 592 25.26 -11.05 9.78
N THR A 593 26.45 -10.90 9.19
CA THR A 593 27.74 -10.78 9.89
C THR A 593 28.03 -9.38 10.43
N VAL A 594 27.17 -8.38 10.15
CA VAL A 594 27.39 -6.99 10.54
C VAL A 594 26.66 -6.65 11.83
N ASP A 595 27.38 -6.17 12.84
CA ASP A 595 26.77 -5.52 14.00
C ASP A 595 26.22 -4.15 13.61
N ALA A 596 24.91 -4.11 13.33
CA ALA A 596 24.21 -2.94 12.82
C ALA A 596 23.76 -1.97 13.95
N GLN A 597 24.05 -2.24 15.21
CA GLN A 597 23.60 -1.40 16.31
C GLN A 597 24.43 -0.12 16.44
N ILE A 598 23.76 1.01 16.52
CA ILE A 598 24.41 2.29 16.89
C ILE A 598 24.63 2.27 18.40
N PRO A 599 25.88 2.44 18.87
CA PRO A 599 26.18 2.37 20.30
C PRO A 599 25.38 3.40 21.10
N GLU A 600 24.84 3.01 22.23
CA GLU A 600 24.22 3.94 23.18
C GLU A 600 25.29 4.80 23.84
N ASN A 601 25.04 6.09 23.96
CA ASN A 601 25.90 7.03 24.68
C ASN A 601 25.08 8.26 25.10
N ASP A 602 24.87 8.40 26.39
CA ASP A 602 24.06 9.48 26.96
C ASP A 602 24.64 10.89 26.78
N LYS A 603 25.93 11.00 26.48
CA LYS A 603 26.62 12.28 26.29
C LYS A 603 26.71 12.72 24.85
N LYS A 604 26.45 11.83 23.89
CA LYS A 604 26.54 12.11 22.45
C LYS A 604 25.18 12.26 21.81
N THR A 605 25.04 13.20 20.89
CA THR A 605 23.87 13.29 20.01
C THR A 605 23.79 12.05 19.12
N LEU A 606 22.59 11.75 18.57
CA LEU A 606 22.41 10.65 17.62
C LEU A 606 23.36 10.79 16.42
N ARG A 607 23.49 11.98 15.86
CA ARG A 607 24.41 12.26 14.74
C ARG A 607 25.86 11.93 15.09
N GLU A 608 26.33 12.27 16.29
CA GLU A 608 27.68 11.95 16.74
C GLU A 608 27.91 10.45 16.96
N ARG A 609 26.86 9.71 17.34
CA ARG A 609 26.90 8.26 17.46
C ARG A 609 26.91 7.58 16.08
N MET A 610 26.22 8.17 15.12
CA MET A 610 26.21 7.72 13.73
C MET A 610 27.53 7.91 12.98
N GLU A 611 28.52 8.60 13.55
CA GLU A 611 29.89 8.61 12.97
C GLU A 611 30.45 7.19 12.78
N ARG A 612 29.99 6.21 13.56
CA ARG A 612 30.32 4.79 13.36
C ARG A 612 29.95 4.29 11.96
N THR A 613 28.83 4.75 11.38
CA THR A 613 28.37 4.32 10.04
C THR A 613 29.28 4.83 8.90
N ARG A 614 30.21 5.73 9.19
CA ARG A 614 31.20 6.23 8.23
C ARG A 614 32.42 5.33 8.05
N GLY A 615 32.54 4.26 8.85
CA GLY A 615 33.56 3.21 8.63
C GLY A 615 33.43 2.62 7.23
N ALA A 616 34.55 2.23 6.62
CA ALA A 616 34.62 1.86 5.20
C ALA A 616 33.58 0.81 4.78
N GLU A 617 33.32 -0.20 5.62
CA GLU A 617 32.36 -1.26 5.32
C GLU A 617 30.92 -0.78 5.47
N CYS A 618 30.60 0.02 6.49
CA CYS A 618 29.26 0.55 6.71
C CYS A 618 28.91 1.63 5.68
N TRP A 619 29.89 2.48 5.32
CA TRP A 619 29.66 3.64 4.44
C TRP A 619 29.25 3.26 3.02
N LYS A 620 29.52 2.04 2.58
CA LYS A 620 29.06 1.54 1.28
C LYS A 620 27.53 1.71 1.09
N CYS A 621 26.76 1.39 2.14
CA CYS A 621 25.29 1.53 2.16
C CYS A 621 24.85 2.85 2.80
N HIS A 622 25.45 3.22 3.95
CA HIS A 622 25.02 4.40 4.73
C HIS A 622 25.17 5.73 3.99
N ARG A 623 26.15 5.86 3.09
CA ARG A 623 26.28 7.04 2.21
C ARG A 623 25.03 7.31 1.35
N LEU A 624 24.23 6.28 1.08
CA LEU A 624 23.02 6.37 0.28
C LEU A 624 21.80 6.77 1.10
N MET A 625 21.86 6.63 2.43
CA MET A 625 20.74 6.79 3.35
C MET A 625 20.95 7.94 4.34
N ASP A 626 22.03 7.89 5.12
CA ASP A 626 22.25 8.82 6.23
C ASP A 626 22.16 10.29 5.83
N PRO A 627 22.77 10.75 4.72
CA PRO A 627 22.69 12.14 4.30
C PRO A 627 21.28 12.60 3.93
N LEU A 628 20.38 11.68 3.59
CA LEU A 628 18.98 11.96 3.25
C LEU A 628 18.08 12.02 4.50
N GLY A 629 18.39 11.22 5.53
CA GLY A 629 17.57 11.17 6.74
C GLY A 629 17.98 12.17 7.82
N LEU A 630 19.26 12.51 7.92
CA LEU A 630 19.80 13.44 8.91
C LEU A 630 19.21 14.86 8.86
N PRO A 631 18.76 15.43 7.72
CA PRO A 631 18.05 16.70 7.72
C PRO A 631 16.83 16.76 8.63
N PHE A 632 16.17 15.64 8.87
CA PHE A 632 14.97 15.57 9.71
C PHE A 632 15.26 15.53 11.22
N GLU A 633 16.51 15.64 11.65
CA GLU A 633 16.89 15.70 13.07
C GLU A 633 16.40 16.95 13.79
N GLN A 634 15.94 17.96 13.08
CA GLN A 634 15.19 19.08 13.69
C GLN A 634 13.87 18.66 14.36
N TYR A 635 13.43 17.43 14.15
CA TYR A 635 12.27 16.85 14.82
C TYR A 635 12.75 15.74 15.75
N ASP A 636 12.16 15.66 16.94
CA ASP A 636 12.40 14.56 17.86
C ASP A 636 11.62 13.29 17.48
N HIS A 637 11.81 12.21 18.23
CA HIS A 637 11.14 10.92 18.01
C HIS A 637 9.63 10.94 18.31
N PHE A 638 9.11 12.04 18.88
CA PHE A 638 7.67 12.32 18.97
C PHE A 638 7.16 13.16 17.79
N GLY A 639 8.05 13.50 16.87
CA GLY A 639 7.76 14.38 15.75
C GLY A 639 7.57 15.84 16.15
N SER A 640 8.06 16.29 17.29
CA SER A 640 8.04 17.69 17.70
C SER A 640 9.30 18.39 17.22
N LEU A 641 9.17 19.70 16.89
CA LEU A 641 10.32 20.51 16.50
C LEU A 641 11.26 20.70 17.70
N ARG A 642 12.56 20.50 17.49
CA ARG A 642 13.60 20.72 18.50
C ARG A 642 14.73 21.59 17.95
N LYS A 643 15.33 22.41 18.79
CA LYS A 643 16.51 23.24 18.46
C LYS A 643 17.80 22.65 19.01
N THR A 644 17.69 21.83 20.06
CA THR A 644 18.82 21.21 20.74
C THR A 644 18.59 19.75 20.99
N GLU A 645 19.66 18.98 21.00
CA GLU A 645 19.74 17.59 21.45
C GLU A 645 20.91 17.48 22.43
N LYS A 646 20.68 16.91 23.62
CA LYS A 646 21.73 16.83 24.67
C LYS A 646 22.41 18.20 24.92
N GLU A 647 21.61 19.28 24.97
CA GLU A 647 22.04 20.70 25.16
C GLU A 647 22.89 21.27 24.02
N ARG A 648 23.11 20.54 22.93
CA ARG A 648 23.85 21.00 21.75
C ARG A 648 22.87 21.39 20.63
N PRO A 649 23.22 22.39 19.80
CA PRO A 649 22.42 22.73 18.63
C PRO A 649 22.25 21.55 17.69
N VAL A 650 21.02 21.33 17.19
CA VAL A 650 20.76 20.27 16.22
C VAL A 650 21.35 20.64 14.87
N VAL A 651 22.14 19.76 14.30
CA VAL A 651 22.69 19.90 12.94
C VAL A 651 21.74 19.23 11.94
N VAL A 652 21.20 20.02 11.02
CA VAL A 652 20.16 19.59 10.06
C VAL A 652 20.65 19.53 8.60
N SER A 653 21.94 19.76 8.36
CA SER A 653 22.51 19.61 7.02
C SER A 653 22.54 18.16 6.56
N GLY A 654 22.40 17.95 5.27
CA GLY A 654 22.50 16.66 4.62
C GLY A 654 22.99 16.78 3.19
N ALA A 655 22.71 15.77 2.38
CA ALA A 655 23.04 15.78 0.94
C ALA A 655 22.22 14.75 0.16
N ILE A 656 21.98 15.00 -1.10
CA ILE A 656 21.59 13.99 -2.09
C ILE A 656 22.90 13.51 -2.73
N ILE A 657 23.12 12.19 -2.71
CA ILE A 657 24.35 11.56 -3.20
C ILE A 657 23.99 10.38 -4.10
N ASN A 658 24.62 10.30 -5.26
CA ASN A 658 24.44 9.19 -6.21
C ASN A 658 22.94 8.97 -6.56
N SER A 659 22.22 10.05 -6.84
CA SER A 659 20.83 9.96 -7.33
C SER A 659 20.76 9.37 -8.75
N GLY A 660 21.83 9.47 -9.51
CA GLY A 660 21.84 9.15 -10.93
C GLY A 660 21.17 10.26 -11.80
N VAL A 661 20.73 11.35 -11.18
CA VAL A 661 20.02 12.45 -11.85
C VAL A 661 20.94 13.67 -11.99
N PRO A 662 21.24 14.12 -13.21
CA PRO A 662 22.08 15.30 -13.40
C PRO A 662 21.55 16.53 -12.66
N GLY A 663 22.40 17.18 -11.86
CA GLY A 663 22.06 18.41 -11.14
C GLY A 663 21.23 18.24 -9.86
N LEU A 664 20.80 17.02 -9.52
CA LEU A 664 20.04 16.78 -8.28
C LEU A 664 20.97 16.54 -7.07
N ASP A 665 22.12 15.92 -7.29
CA ASP A 665 23.11 15.66 -6.23
C ASP A 665 23.69 16.96 -5.67
N GLY A 666 23.98 16.98 -4.39
CA GLY A 666 24.59 18.09 -3.70
C GLY A 666 24.13 18.26 -2.25
N PRO A 667 24.74 19.20 -1.53
CA PRO A 667 24.39 19.46 -0.14
C PRO A 667 23.01 20.09 -0.02
N VAL A 668 22.40 19.90 1.15
CA VAL A 668 21.16 20.54 1.57
C VAL A 668 21.31 21.10 2.99
N SER A 669 20.75 22.28 3.23
CA SER A 669 20.83 22.99 4.51
C SER A 669 19.83 22.47 5.54
N GLY A 670 18.83 21.69 5.12
CA GLY A 670 17.78 21.13 5.98
C GLY A 670 16.71 20.40 5.19
N PRO A 671 15.66 19.92 5.88
CA PRO A 671 14.62 19.09 5.25
C PRO A 671 13.81 19.89 4.22
N ASP A 672 13.57 21.19 4.42
CA ASP A 672 12.78 22.00 3.50
C ASP A 672 13.45 22.12 2.12
N GLU A 673 14.77 22.30 2.09
CA GLU A 673 15.53 22.33 0.84
C GLU A 673 15.56 20.95 0.17
N LEU A 674 15.82 19.90 0.96
CA LEU A 674 15.77 18.52 0.46
C LEU A 674 14.43 18.21 -0.20
N ILE A 675 13.33 18.50 0.51
CA ILE A 675 11.97 18.23 0.03
C ILE A 675 11.66 19.01 -1.25
N LYS A 676 12.05 20.28 -1.35
CA LYS A 676 11.83 21.09 -2.56
C LYS A 676 12.58 20.51 -3.76
N LYS A 677 13.89 20.21 -3.61
CA LYS A 677 14.69 19.59 -4.68
C LYS A 677 14.05 18.29 -5.18
N LEU A 678 13.57 17.46 -4.26
CA LEU A 678 12.89 16.21 -4.62
C LEU A 678 11.54 16.45 -5.32
N ALA A 679 10.75 17.41 -4.85
CA ALA A 679 9.43 17.71 -5.43
C ALA A 679 9.51 18.29 -6.85
N GLU A 680 10.58 19.02 -7.17
CA GLU A 680 10.83 19.62 -8.49
C GLU A 680 11.41 18.62 -9.49
N SER A 681 11.88 17.44 -9.02
CA SER A 681 12.55 16.47 -9.88
C SER A 681 11.56 15.66 -10.72
N GLU A 682 11.74 15.68 -12.04
CA GLU A 682 11.01 14.81 -12.97
C GLU A 682 11.23 13.33 -12.68
N HIS A 683 12.47 12.95 -12.36
CA HIS A 683 12.82 11.61 -11.96
C HIS A 683 11.97 11.11 -10.76
N VAL A 684 11.78 11.96 -9.75
CA VAL A 684 10.96 11.61 -8.57
C VAL A 684 9.50 11.41 -8.95
N GLN A 685 8.96 12.19 -9.89
CA GLN A 685 7.61 11.97 -10.42
C GLN A 685 7.51 10.64 -11.17
N GLN A 686 8.49 10.30 -11.98
CA GLN A 686 8.56 9.01 -12.68
C GLN A 686 8.65 7.84 -11.70
N VAL A 687 9.44 7.96 -10.63
CA VAL A 687 9.50 6.94 -9.57
C VAL A 687 8.14 6.78 -8.88
N PHE A 688 7.42 7.87 -8.61
CA PHE A 688 6.06 7.81 -8.07
C PHE A 688 5.11 7.04 -9.00
N VAL A 689 5.19 7.25 -10.32
CA VAL A 689 4.42 6.51 -11.32
C VAL A 689 4.77 5.01 -11.30
N ARG A 690 6.07 4.64 -11.12
CA ARG A 690 6.47 3.22 -10.95
C ARG A 690 5.80 2.59 -9.74
N TYR A 691 5.75 3.28 -8.60
CA TYR A 691 5.08 2.77 -7.40
C TYR A 691 3.57 2.68 -7.57
N ALA A 692 2.94 3.62 -8.29
CA ALA A 692 1.54 3.52 -8.68
C ALA A 692 1.31 2.29 -9.56
N PHE A 693 2.14 2.06 -10.56
CA PHE A 693 2.08 0.85 -11.39
C PHE A 693 2.13 -0.42 -10.53
N ARG A 694 3.14 -0.55 -9.65
CA ARG A 694 3.30 -1.73 -8.77
C ARG A 694 2.04 -1.98 -7.93
N PHE A 695 1.46 -0.92 -7.40
CA PHE A 695 0.28 -1.02 -6.54
C PHE A 695 -0.95 -1.50 -7.32
N TRP A 696 -1.22 -0.97 -8.52
CA TRP A 696 -2.38 -1.36 -9.30
C TRP A 696 -2.18 -2.62 -10.13
N MET A 697 -0.96 -2.89 -10.57
CA MET A 697 -0.65 -4.14 -11.27
C MET A 697 -0.35 -5.31 -10.32
N GLY A 698 -0.08 -5.05 -9.03
CA GLY A 698 0.21 -6.08 -8.02
C GLY A 698 1.48 -6.86 -8.28
N ARG A 699 2.42 -6.25 -8.98
CA ARG A 699 3.75 -6.76 -9.27
C ARG A 699 4.72 -5.61 -9.54
N ASN A 700 6.02 -5.90 -9.46
CA ASN A 700 6.99 -4.94 -9.98
C ASN A 700 6.92 -4.88 -11.50
N GLU A 701 7.40 -3.76 -12.03
CA GLU A 701 7.55 -3.56 -13.46
C GLU A 701 8.72 -4.39 -14.03
N THR A 702 8.62 -4.69 -15.31
CA THR A 702 9.69 -5.22 -16.15
C THR A 702 10.00 -4.22 -17.28
N LEU A 703 11.01 -4.47 -18.10
CA LEU A 703 11.31 -3.61 -19.25
C LEU A 703 10.18 -3.60 -20.29
N GLU A 704 9.39 -4.67 -20.36
CA GLU A 704 8.21 -4.74 -21.23
C GLU A 704 7.14 -3.71 -20.86
N ASP A 705 7.12 -3.27 -19.61
CA ASP A 705 6.20 -2.25 -19.12
C ASP A 705 6.64 -0.81 -19.43
N ALA A 706 7.79 -0.60 -20.07
CA ALA A 706 8.33 0.73 -20.34
C ALA A 706 7.31 1.65 -21.05
N ARG A 707 6.60 1.15 -22.06
CA ARG A 707 5.54 1.90 -22.76
C ARG A 707 4.41 2.29 -21.80
N THR A 708 3.90 1.35 -21.02
CA THR A 708 2.85 1.60 -20.02
C THR A 708 3.27 2.67 -19.01
N LEU A 709 4.51 2.62 -18.52
CA LEU A 709 5.03 3.59 -17.56
C LEU A 709 5.21 4.97 -18.16
N GLN A 710 5.71 5.05 -19.39
CA GLN A 710 5.89 6.33 -20.11
C GLN A 710 4.55 6.97 -20.46
N ASP A 711 3.56 6.19 -20.92
CA ASP A 711 2.20 6.67 -21.19
C ASP A 711 1.52 7.16 -19.89
N ALA A 712 1.66 6.42 -18.80
CA ALA A 712 1.12 6.81 -17.50
C ALA A 712 1.78 8.09 -16.96
N TYR A 713 3.12 8.21 -17.11
CA TYR A 713 3.83 9.43 -16.74
C TYR A 713 3.42 10.62 -17.62
N LYS A 714 3.29 10.42 -18.93
CA LYS A 714 2.81 11.43 -19.87
C LYS A 714 1.43 11.94 -19.48
N ALA A 715 0.48 11.03 -19.21
CA ALA A 715 -0.86 11.39 -18.76
C ALA A 715 -0.85 12.18 -17.45
N TYR A 716 0.00 11.80 -16.50
CA TYR A 716 0.20 12.51 -15.24
C TYR A 716 0.75 13.93 -15.47
N LYS A 717 1.79 14.06 -16.28
CA LYS A 717 2.49 15.33 -16.55
C LYS A 717 1.59 16.31 -17.32
N GLU A 718 0.94 15.86 -18.40
CA GLU A 718 0.08 16.68 -19.26
C GLU A 718 -1.20 17.16 -18.55
N SER A 719 -1.63 16.45 -17.50
CA SER A 719 -2.79 16.81 -16.67
C SER A 719 -2.45 17.63 -15.43
N ASP A 720 -1.31 18.35 -15.42
CA ASP A 720 -0.82 19.10 -14.26
C ASP A 720 -0.68 18.21 -12.99
N GLY A 721 -0.16 17.00 -13.15
CA GLY A 721 0.09 16.08 -12.04
C GLY A 721 -1.16 15.53 -11.39
N SER A 722 -2.21 15.24 -12.18
CA SER A 722 -3.47 14.65 -11.71
C SER A 722 -3.34 13.16 -11.41
N MET A 723 -3.73 12.77 -10.19
CA MET A 723 -3.82 11.36 -9.80
C MET A 723 -4.96 10.62 -10.53
N SER A 724 -6.05 11.32 -10.89
CA SER A 724 -7.13 10.72 -11.69
C SER A 724 -6.66 10.36 -13.08
N ALA A 725 -5.87 11.23 -13.73
CA ALA A 725 -5.32 10.97 -15.07
C ALA A 725 -4.31 9.81 -15.04
N LEU A 726 -3.41 9.79 -14.06
CA LEU A 726 -2.48 8.68 -13.83
C LEU A 726 -3.24 7.37 -13.68
N LEU A 727 -4.23 7.34 -12.80
CA LEU A 727 -4.99 6.13 -12.53
C LEU A 727 -5.79 5.67 -13.76
N LYS A 728 -6.44 6.59 -14.48
CA LYS A 728 -7.15 6.26 -15.72
C LYS A 728 -6.20 5.64 -16.74
N SER A 729 -5.01 6.22 -16.95
CA SER A 729 -3.99 5.66 -17.86
C SER A 729 -3.58 4.25 -17.47
N LEU A 730 -3.32 4.00 -16.17
CA LEU A 730 -2.98 2.66 -15.69
C LEU A 730 -4.12 1.66 -15.87
N LEU A 731 -5.37 2.02 -15.55
CA LEU A 731 -6.54 1.13 -15.67
C LEU A 731 -6.90 0.81 -17.12
N THR A 732 -6.49 1.64 -18.08
CA THR A 732 -6.69 1.41 -19.51
C THR A 732 -5.45 0.88 -20.22
N SER A 733 -4.38 0.56 -19.49
CA SER A 733 -3.14 0.01 -20.07
C SER A 733 -3.25 -1.48 -20.39
N ASP A 734 -2.38 -1.97 -21.28
CA ASP A 734 -2.32 -3.40 -21.62
C ASP A 734 -1.99 -4.25 -20.40
N ALA A 735 -1.09 -3.79 -19.54
CA ALA A 735 -0.74 -4.46 -18.29
C ALA A 735 -1.94 -4.68 -17.35
N PHE A 736 -2.98 -3.81 -17.45
CA PHE A 736 -4.21 -3.97 -16.67
C PHE A 736 -5.27 -4.80 -17.40
N LEU A 737 -5.38 -4.66 -18.71
CA LEU A 737 -6.47 -5.24 -19.52
C LEU A 737 -6.22 -6.65 -20.00
N TYR A 738 -4.94 -7.04 -20.17
CA TYR A 738 -4.58 -8.32 -20.78
C TYR A 738 -3.86 -9.23 -19.79
N ARG A 739 -4.04 -10.54 -19.96
CA ARG A 739 -3.33 -11.58 -19.21
C ARG A 739 -2.64 -12.54 -20.16
N THR A 740 -1.39 -12.90 -19.82
CA THR A 740 -0.71 -14.05 -20.45
C THR A 740 -1.11 -15.32 -19.70
N GLY A 741 -1.15 -16.46 -20.40
CA GLY A 741 -1.38 -17.78 -19.78
C GLY A 741 -0.29 -18.06 -18.74
N ALA A 742 -0.67 -18.67 -17.62
CA ALA A 742 0.31 -19.28 -16.74
C ALA A 742 1.04 -20.35 -17.57
N ASN A 743 2.36 -20.24 -17.69
CA ASN A 743 3.16 -21.30 -18.30
C ASN A 743 3.01 -22.54 -17.41
N PRO A 744 2.30 -23.61 -17.85
CA PRO A 744 2.04 -24.74 -16.97
C PRO A 744 3.30 -25.53 -16.58
N LYS A 745 4.46 -25.17 -17.14
CA LYS A 745 5.75 -25.79 -16.82
C LYS A 745 6.48 -25.19 -15.60
N GLY A 746 5.96 -24.11 -15.00
CA GLY A 746 6.59 -23.42 -13.86
C GLY A 746 5.97 -23.70 -12.48
N VAL A 747 4.91 -24.51 -12.41
CA VAL A 747 4.38 -24.97 -11.12
C VAL A 747 5.09 -26.27 -10.78
N ALA A 748 6.27 -26.15 -10.18
CA ALA A 748 6.85 -27.26 -9.42
C ALA A 748 5.84 -27.61 -8.32
N SER A 749 5.28 -28.81 -8.38
CA SER A 749 4.56 -29.41 -7.27
C SER A 749 5.50 -29.44 -6.06
N HIS A 750 5.27 -28.56 -5.08
CA HIS A 750 5.74 -28.81 -3.73
C HIS A 750 4.87 -29.95 -3.17
N GLU A 751 5.18 -31.17 -3.54
CA GLU A 751 4.95 -32.34 -2.73
C GLU A 751 6.16 -32.46 -1.80
N ASP A 752 5.94 -32.12 -0.56
CA ASP A 752 6.33 -32.60 0.78
C ASP A 752 6.45 -31.45 1.79
#